data_05289408179b927a9dc2dc6b7c25e1cc
#
_entry.id   05289408179b927a9dc2dc6b7c25e1cc
#
_cell.length_a   1.000
_cell.length_b   1.000
_cell.length_c   1.000
_cell.angle_alpha   90.00
_cell.angle_beta   90.00
_cell.angle_gamma   90.00
#
_symmetry.space_group_name_H-M   'P 1'
#
loop_
_entity.id
_entity.type
_entity.pdbx_description
1 polymer ?
#
loop_
_entity_poly.entity_id
_entity_poly.type
_entity_poly.pdbx_seq_one_letter_code
_entity_poly.pdbx_strand_id
1 'polypeptide(L)'
;MGADYTVSGSTVTIKQEYLASLPEGETNLTFNFSGGAPQTLEISVSDTTVQIPGVPSLTSAIAGNSEITLLWSAVEGSTGYKVYQRLSSTGYGSEVATVSGSVYSYTVTGLDNGTTYYFVVKAANADGDGPASNEMSVTPSTTPEAPQDVKATAGNGQAVVSFTAPANNGGSAITGYEVTVSPGNVVVYGTASPITVTGLVNGTSYTFTVKAVNGAGSSSASIPSNAVTPRAPSAGGGTTTTPVITEPVADNGFNIYVNGKIENAGTLVNSIVNGQTVSTVLVDAQKLDERLAAEGQGAVITIPVTTSSDVVIAELTGQMIKKLEQKQAILEFKSAGATYTLPAVQIDIDALSAQFGTEVALDDIKFQIEISAPAAAMVSTVDKAAAAGGFTLSAPPLNFVVQAQYGDTAIEVTQFKAYVERLIALPDGVDPNRITTGIVVEPDGTVRHVPTRVVTIDQKYYASVKSLTNSTYSIVWHPLEFKDMTGHWAQEIVNNMGSRMIIDGMGNGMFTPDADITRAEFAAILVRGLGLKLENSGAPFTDVTASDWYSSAVETAYAYNLINGFEDGSFRPLDRITREQAMTMIAKAMKLTALKDQLPAKAAAELLSPFTDADNVSAWALSSAADSIEAGIVSGRNAATLAPQAYVTRAEVAAMVQRLLQLSNLI
;
A
#
# COMPACT_ATOMS: atom_id res chain seq x y z
N MET A 1 16.94 50.00 -42.32
CA MET A 1 16.20 48.85 -42.79
C MET A 1 17.03 48.18 -43.87
N GLY A 2 17.62 47.02 -43.64
CA GLY A 2 18.27 46.21 -44.65
C GLY A 2 17.19 45.72 -45.60
N ALA A 3 17.39 45.92 -46.91
CA ALA A 3 16.43 45.46 -47.89
C ALA A 3 16.26 43.94 -47.81
N ASP A 4 15.02 43.46 -47.72
CA ASP A 4 14.62 42.05 -47.64
C ASP A 4 14.78 41.34 -49.00
N TYR A 5 15.23 42.07 -49.99
CA TYR A 5 15.48 41.62 -51.37
C TYR A 5 16.68 42.35 -52.01
N THR A 6 17.20 41.79 -53.08
CA THR A 6 18.17 42.45 -53.96
C THR A 6 17.63 42.50 -55.37
N VAL A 7 18.01 43.58 -56.14
CA VAL A 7 17.63 43.73 -57.54
C VAL A 7 18.89 43.77 -58.41
N SER A 8 18.92 42.92 -59.45
CA SER A 8 20.01 42.90 -60.47
C SER A 8 19.39 42.77 -61.87
N GLY A 9 19.43 43.84 -62.63
CA GLY A 9 18.73 43.91 -63.92
C GLY A 9 17.24 43.78 -63.77
N SER A 10 16.63 42.80 -64.44
CA SER A 10 15.22 42.50 -64.38
C SER A 10 14.86 41.43 -63.30
N THR A 11 15.82 41.04 -62.47
CA THR A 11 15.64 39.98 -61.48
C THR A 11 15.56 40.58 -60.07
N VAL A 12 14.53 40.19 -59.30
CA VAL A 12 14.37 40.46 -57.88
C VAL A 12 14.63 39.15 -57.13
N THR A 13 15.63 39.16 -56.25
CA THR A 13 15.96 38.02 -55.40
C THR A 13 15.54 38.33 -53.97
N ILE A 14 14.58 37.57 -53.41
CA ILE A 14 14.12 37.68 -52.03
C ILE A 14 15.08 36.93 -51.13
N LYS A 15 15.46 37.54 -50.02
CA LYS A 15 16.39 36.88 -49.07
C LYS A 15 15.67 35.74 -48.32
N GLN A 16 16.40 34.67 -48.11
CA GLN A 16 15.91 33.49 -47.36
C GLN A 16 15.44 33.86 -45.95
N GLU A 17 16.16 34.77 -45.27
CA GLU A 17 15.82 35.25 -43.91
C GLU A 17 14.46 35.93 -43.86
N TYR A 18 14.06 36.65 -44.94
CA TYR A 18 12.76 37.27 -45.04
C TYR A 18 11.66 36.22 -45.27
N LEU A 19 11.89 35.23 -46.16
CA LEU A 19 10.92 34.16 -46.39
C LEU A 19 10.69 33.33 -45.14
N ALA A 20 11.74 33.07 -44.34
CA ALA A 20 11.66 32.37 -43.06
C ALA A 20 10.91 33.17 -41.96
N SER A 21 10.72 34.49 -42.14
CA SER A 21 9.98 35.34 -41.21
C SER A 21 8.50 35.44 -41.51
N LEU A 22 8.01 34.91 -42.63
CA LEU A 22 6.63 34.95 -43.06
C LEU A 22 5.81 33.87 -42.29
N PRO A 23 4.55 34.17 -41.95
CA PRO A 23 3.65 33.19 -41.37
C PRO A 23 3.35 32.05 -42.35
N GLU A 24 3.15 30.85 -41.83
CA GLU A 24 2.68 29.69 -42.61
C GLU A 24 1.35 29.99 -43.31
N GLY A 25 1.18 29.42 -44.49
CA GLY A 25 0.00 29.58 -45.32
C GLY A 25 0.28 30.37 -46.60
N GLU A 26 -0.81 30.81 -47.25
CA GLU A 26 -0.71 31.60 -48.48
C GLU A 26 -0.39 33.07 -48.11
N THR A 27 0.70 33.59 -48.68
CA THR A 27 1.13 34.98 -48.44
C THR A 27 1.36 35.67 -49.78
N ASN A 28 0.83 36.89 -49.88
CA ASN A 28 0.96 37.73 -51.06
C ASN A 28 2.12 38.71 -50.93
N LEU A 29 3.12 38.56 -51.78
CA LEU A 29 4.24 39.50 -51.91
C LEU A 29 3.91 40.53 -52.99
N THR A 30 3.77 41.79 -52.61
CA THR A 30 3.48 42.88 -53.58
C THR A 30 4.70 43.71 -53.87
N PHE A 31 5.05 43.77 -55.14
CA PHE A 31 6.18 44.57 -55.69
C PHE A 31 5.67 45.87 -56.27
N ASN A 32 6.09 46.96 -55.70
CA ASN A 32 5.76 48.33 -56.16
C ASN A 32 6.88 48.90 -57.01
N PHE A 33 6.63 49.16 -58.27
CA PHE A 33 7.59 49.75 -59.24
C PHE A 33 7.40 51.25 -59.33
N SER A 34 8.51 51.99 -59.57
CA SER A 34 8.47 53.46 -59.70
C SER A 34 7.74 53.98 -60.95
N GLY A 35 7.44 53.09 -61.88
CA GLY A 35 6.65 53.40 -63.07
C GLY A 35 5.92 52.12 -63.54
N GLY A 36 4.68 52.00 -63.11
CA GLY A 36 3.83 50.84 -63.45
C GLY A 36 2.88 50.45 -62.34
N ALA A 37 1.95 49.53 -62.62
CA ALA A 37 1.07 48.97 -61.62
C ALA A 37 1.81 47.98 -60.70
N PRO A 38 1.47 47.92 -59.43
CA PRO A 38 2.00 46.89 -58.51
C PRO A 38 1.78 45.47 -59.06
N GLN A 39 2.73 44.59 -58.86
CA GLN A 39 2.60 43.16 -59.17
C GLN A 39 2.59 42.36 -57.90
N THR A 40 1.65 41.42 -57.78
CA THR A 40 1.52 40.53 -56.62
C THR A 40 1.92 39.13 -57.00
N LEU A 41 2.77 38.51 -56.20
CA LEU A 41 3.14 37.11 -56.25
C LEU A 41 2.57 36.39 -55.00
N GLU A 42 1.70 35.46 -55.22
CA GLU A 42 1.22 34.57 -54.16
C GLU A 42 2.25 33.43 -53.95
N ILE A 43 2.68 33.24 -52.71
CA ILE A 43 3.58 32.20 -52.31
C ILE A 43 2.91 31.39 -51.17
N SER A 44 3.11 30.07 -51.16
CA SER A 44 2.75 29.21 -50.06
C SER A 44 3.96 28.97 -49.17
N VAL A 45 3.86 29.36 -47.93
CA VAL A 45 4.88 29.15 -46.92
C VAL A 45 4.45 27.91 -46.13
N SER A 46 5.31 26.87 -46.16
CA SER A 46 5.10 25.64 -45.36
C SER A 46 6.29 25.42 -44.47
N ASP A 47 5.98 24.94 -43.23
CA ASP A 47 7.03 24.45 -42.34
C ASP A 47 7.64 23.18 -42.93
N THR A 48 8.92 23.23 -43.25
CA THR A 48 9.69 22.07 -43.72
C THR A 48 10.59 21.50 -42.61
N THR A 49 10.34 21.93 -41.35
CA THR A 49 11.07 21.34 -40.24
C THR A 49 10.65 19.88 -40.07
N VAL A 50 11.64 19.00 -40.01
CA VAL A 50 11.41 17.57 -39.76
C VAL A 50 10.81 17.40 -38.38
N GLN A 51 9.55 16.99 -38.33
CA GLN A 51 8.78 16.82 -37.09
C GLN A 51 8.70 15.31 -36.74
N ILE A 52 9.80 14.78 -36.17
CA ILE A 52 9.75 13.40 -35.64
C ILE A 52 8.85 13.31 -34.41
N PRO A 53 8.15 12.17 -34.17
CA PRO A 53 7.28 12.03 -33.00
C PRO A 53 8.01 12.11 -31.66
N GLY A 54 7.28 12.46 -30.61
CA GLY A 54 7.79 12.47 -29.25
C GLY A 54 8.08 11.05 -28.71
N VAL A 55 8.48 10.98 -27.43
CA VAL A 55 8.79 9.72 -26.72
C VAL A 55 7.52 8.99 -26.32
N PRO A 56 7.27 7.73 -26.73
CA PRO A 56 6.22 6.91 -26.15
C PRO A 56 6.58 6.49 -24.72
N SER A 57 5.57 6.22 -23.89
CA SER A 57 5.77 5.60 -22.59
C SER A 57 5.36 4.14 -22.67
N LEU A 58 6.30 3.21 -22.47
CA LEU A 58 5.98 1.78 -22.30
C LEU A 58 5.37 1.60 -20.92
N THR A 59 4.07 1.29 -20.88
CA THR A 59 3.25 1.30 -19.64
C THR A 59 3.15 -0.08 -19.00
N SER A 60 3.28 -1.16 -19.79
CA SER A 60 3.21 -2.54 -19.29
C SER A 60 3.96 -3.51 -20.20
N ALA A 61 4.53 -4.55 -19.58
CA ALA A 61 5.08 -5.73 -20.23
C ALA A 61 4.61 -6.97 -19.47
N ILE A 62 3.68 -7.73 -20.07
CA ILE A 62 2.99 -8.85 -19.42
C ILE A 62 3.60 -10.16 -19.92
N ALA A 63 4.14 -10.97 -19.00
CA ALA A 63 4.68 -12.29 -19.31
C ALA A 63 3.57 -13.31 -19.63
N GLY A 64 3.78 -14.10 -20.66
CA GLY A 64 2.96 -15.26 -21.03
C GLY A 64 3.84 -16.48 -21.29
N ASN A 65 3.24 -17.55 -21.82
CA ASN A 65 3.98 -18.76 -22.19
C ASN A 65 4.66 -18.55 -23.56
N SER A 66 5.97 -18.39 -23.55
CA SER A 66 6.79 -18.10 -24.72
C SER A 66 6.39 -16.81 -25.45
N GLU A 67 5.75 -15.88 -24.75
CA GLU A 67 5.31 -14.61 -25.29
C GLU A 67 5.31 -13.49 -24.24
N ILE A 68 5.35 -12.24 -24.72
CA ILE A 68 5.27 -11.04 -23.90
C ILE A 68 4.36 -10.03 -24.59
N THR A 69 3.35 -9.54 -23.91
CA THR A 69 2.48 -8.46 -24.40
C THR A 69 2.92 -7.12 -23.85
N LEU A 70 3.26 -6.21 -24.77
CA LEU A 70 3.68 -4.83 -24.47
C LEU A 70 2.52 -3.87 -24.68
N LEU A 71 2.39 -2.85 -23.80
CA LEU A 71 1.44 -1.75 -23.94
C LEU A 71 2.18 -0.42 -23.80
N TRP A 72 1.79 0.57 -24.61
CA TRP A 72 2.42 1.91 -24.57
C TRP A 72 1.40 3.03 -24.78
N SER A 73 1.81 4.26 -24.47
CA SER A 73 1.00 5.45 -24.67
C SER A 73 0.98 5.90 -26.12
N ALA A 74 -0.13 6.51 -26.55
CA ALA A 74 -0.23 7.21 -27.81
C ALA A 74 0.77 8.41 -27.85
N VAL A 75 1.32 8.68 -29.02
CA VAL A 75 2.18 9.85 -29.29
C VAL A 75 1.60 10.64 -30.44
N GLU A 76 1.39 11.94 -30.25
CA GLU A 76 0.86 12.84 -31.26
C GLU A 76 1.80 12.91 -32.48
N GLY A 77 1.22 12.95 -33.68
CA GLY A 77 1.99 12.99 -34.95
C GLY A 77 2.64 11.66 -35.35
N SER A 78 2.42 10.55 -34.58
CA SER A 78 2.92 9.24 -34.97
C SER A 78 1.99 8.55 -35.97
N THR A 79 2.58 7.92 -37.01
CA THR A 79 1.87 7.06 -37.96
C THR A 79 2.18 5.58 -37.77
N GLY A 80 3.11 5.25 -36.87
CA GLY A 80 3.49 3.91 -36.50
C GLY A 80 4.31 3.83 -35.23
N TYR A 81 4.52 2.59 -34.75
CA TYR A 81 5.41 2.29 -33.62
C TYR A 81 6.31 1.13 -33.98
N LYS A 82 7.59 1.22 -33.59
CA LYS A 82 8.60 0.16 -33.75
C LYS A 82 8.95 -0.41 -32.41
N VAL A 83 8.86 -1.72 -32.28
CA VAL A 83 9.18 -2.48 -31.06
C VAL A 83 10.57 -3.08 -31.19
N TYR A 84 11.41 -2.88 -30.20
CA TYR A 84 12.78 -3.41 -30.14
C TYR A 84 12.94 -4.35 -28.95
N GLN A 85 13.69 -5.45 -29.18
CA GLN A 85 13.95 -6.52 -28.20
C GLN A 85 15.46 -6.78 -28.09
N ARG A 86 15.93 -7.10 -26.89
CA ARG A 86 17.31 -7.54 -26.64
C ARG A 86 17.39 -8.49 -25.43
N LEU A 87 18.53 -9.19 -25.31
CA LEU A 87 18.85 -10.10 -24.19
C LEU A 87 19.78 -9.47 -23.13
N SER A 88 20.21 -8.23 -23.31
CA SER A 88 21.10 -7.54 -22.36
C SER A 88 20.63 -6.10 -22.14
N SER A 89 20.97 -5.51 -21.02
CA SER A 89 20.59 -4.13 -20.68
C SER A 89 21.35 -3.02 -21.43
N THR A 90 22.12 -3.35 -22.49
CA THR A 90 22.90 -2.38 -23.27
C THR A 90 22.47 -2.35 -24.74
N GLY A 91 22.35 -1.14 -25.32
CA GLY A 91 21.95 -0.92 -26.71
C GLY A 91 20.44 -0.97 -26.93
N TYR A 92 19.96 -0.74 -28.16
CA TYR A 92 18.53 -0.74 -28.50
C TYR A 92 17.98 -2.11 -28.89
N GLY A 93 18.85 -3.08 -29.17
CA GLY A 93 18.43 -4.40 -29.63
C GLY A 93 18.03 -4.44 -31.12
N SER A 94 17.30 -5.52 -31.47
CA SER A 94 16.76 -5.71 -32.82
C SER A 94 15.28 -5.31 -32.85
N GLU A 95 14.86 -4.68 -33.98
CA GLU A 95 13.45 -4.45 -34.24
C GLU A 95 12.74 -5.78 -34.46
N VAL A 96 11.65 -6.00 -33.72
CA VAL A 96 10.85 -7.23 -33.80
C VAL A 96 9.47 -7.00 -34.41
N ALA A 97 9.02 -5.75 -34.44
CA ALA A 97 7.75 -5.38 -35.06
C ALA A 97 7.69 -3.90 -35.42
N THR A 98 6.92 -3.61 -36.48
CA THR A 98 6.36 -2.29 -36.76
C THR A 98 4.84 -2.40 -36.79
N VAL A 99 4.12 -1.54 -36.07
CA VAL A 99 2.65 -1.49 -36.01
C VAL A 99 2.14 -0.10 -36.39
N SER A 100 0.86 0.02 -36.79
CA SER A 100 0.27 1.30 -37.18
C SER A 100 0.12 2.26 -35.99
N GLY A 101 0.00 3.58 -36.24
CA GLY A 101 -0.11 4.62 -35.21
C GLY A 101 -1.37 4.55 -34.34
N SER A 102 -2.37 3.72 -34.71
CA SER A 102 -3.56 3.46 -33.92
C SER A 102 -3.47 2.21 -33.04
N VAL A 103 -2.33 1.51 -33.04
CA VAL A 103 -2.07 0.30 -32.27
C VAL A 103 -1.12 0.64 -31.12
N TYR A 104 -1.54 0.40 -29.89
CA TYR A 104 -0.82 0.74 -28.66
C TYR A 104 -0.41 -0.51 -27.85
N SER A 105 -0.43 -1.67 -28.50
CA SER A 105 0.01 -2.94 -27.91
C SER A 105 0.59 -3.86 -28.97
N TYR A 106 1.52 -4.73 -28.55
CA TYR A 106 2.06 -5.79 -29.41
C TYR A 106 2.48 -6.99 -28.58
N THR A 107 2.14 -8.22 -29.04
CA THR A 107 2.59 -9.45 -28.39
C THR A 107 3.77 -10.02 -29.17
N VAL A 108 4.93 -10.05 -28.52
CA VAL A 108 6.13 -10.72 -29.04
C VAL A 108 6.06 -12.18 -28.69
N THR A 109 6.11 -13.07 -29.68
CA THR A 109 6.00 -14.53 -29.52
C THR A 109 7.30 -15.25 -29.86
N GLY A 110 7.40 -16.55 -29.52
CA GLY A 110 8.57 -17.37 -29.81
C GLY A 110 9.75 -17.11 -28.87
N LEU A 111 9.47 -16.62 -27.66
CA LEU A 111 10.46 -16.34 -26.64
C LEU A 111 10.73 -17.60 -25.78
N ASP A 112 11.96 -17.70 -25.27
CA ASP A 112 12.35 -18.78 -24.36
C ASP A 112 11.88 -18.48 -22.94
N ASN A 113 11.04 -19.33 -22.36
CA ASN A 113 10.63 -19.24 -20.96
C ASN A 113 11.85 -19.29 -20.04
N GLY A 114 11.89 -18.42 -19.02
CA GLY A 114 13.01 -18.30 -18.09
C GLY A 114 14.13 -17.37 -18.57
N THR A 115 14.07 -16.85 -19.80
CA THR A 115 15.03 -15.88 -20.33
C THR A 115 14.47 -14.46 -20.18
N THR A 116 15.25 -13.56 -19.58
CA THR A 116 14.85 -12.15 -19.42
C THR A 116 15.09 -11.39 -20.71
N TYR A 117 14.07 -10.73 -21.21
CA TYR A 117 14.09 -9.85 -22.38
C TYR A 117 13.87 -8.40 -21.96
N TYR A 118 14.51 -7.48 -22.70
CA TYR A 118 14.40 -6.04 -22.50
C TYR A 118 13.74 -5.42 -23.73
N PHE A 119 12.78 -4.53 -23.54
CA PHE A 119 11.99 -3.91 -24.59
C PHE A 119 12.01 -2.40 -24.50
N VAL A 120 12.06 -1.76 -25.67
CA VAL A 120 11.76 -0.34 -25.86
C VAL A 120 10.88 -0.18 -27.09
N VAL A 121 10.10 0.90 -27.13
CA VAL A 121 9.23 1.26 -28.25
C VAL A 121 9.64 2.65 -28.74
N LYS A 122 9.62 2.87 -30.07
CA LYS A 122 9.77 4.18 -30.68
C LYS A 122 8.52 4.52 -31.48
N ALA A 123 8.05 5.76 -31.38
CA ALA A 123 7.07 6.28 -32.30
C ALA A 123 7.75 6.68 -33.62
N ALA A 124 7.07 6.50 -34.74
CA ALA A 124 7.60 6.83 -36.05
C ALA A 124 6.55 7.54 -36.92
N ASN A 125 6.99 8.39 -37.83
CA ASN A 125 6.21 8.98 -38.91
C ASN A 125 7.02 9.05 -40.21
N ALA A 126 6.53 9.78 -41.19
CA ALA A 126 7.21 9.94 -42.50
C ALA A 126 8.58 10.67 -42.39
N ASP A 127 8.73 11.49 -41.35
CA ASP A 127 9.96 12.28 -41.13
C ASP A 127 11.02 11.51 -40.35
N GLY A 128 10.65 10.39 -39.69
CA GLY A 128 11.60 9.52 -39.03
C GLY A 128 11.11 8.91 -37.71
N ASP A 129 12.05 8.25 -37.03
CA ASP A 129 11.82 7.64 -35.75
C ASP A 129 12.09 8.64 -34.61
N GLY A 130 11.15 8.74 -33.68
CA GLY A 130 11.32 9.47 -32.43
C GLY A 130 12.30 8.80 -31.47
N PRO A 131 12.57 9.41 -30.30
CA PRO A 131 13.36 8.79 -29.25
C PRO A 131 12.69 7.52 -28.70
N ALA A 132 13.53 6.63 -28.11
CA ALA A 132 13.02 5.39 -27.49
C ALA A 132 12.29 5.69 -26.15
N SER A 133 11.29 4.87 -25.85
CA SER A 133 10.59 4.84 -24.57
C SER A 133 11.51 4.54 -23.39
N ASN A 134 10.96 4.61 -22.17
CA ASN A 134 11.51 3.87 -21.04
C ASN A 134 11.64 2.39 -21.39
N GLU A 135 12.63 1.73 -20.77
CA GLU A 135 12.85 0.29 -20.92
C GLU A 135 12.03 -0.49 -19.91
N MET A 136 11.51 -1.65 -20.32
CA MET A 136 10.97 -2.67 -19.42
C MET A 136 11.67 -4.00 -19.67
N SER A 137 11.98 -4.73 -18.56
CA SER A 137 12.50 -6.09 -18.59
C SER A 137 11.45 -7.05 -18.07
N VAL A 138 11.30 -8.21 -18.72
CA VAL A 138 10.32 -9.22 -18.37
C VAL A 138 10.78 -10.60 -18.80
N THR A 139 10.41 -11.63 -18.04
CA THR A 139 10.79 -13.03 -18.27
C THR A 139 9.53 -13.84 -18.54
N PRO A 140 9.32 -14.37 -19.75
CA PRO A 140 8.19 -15.22 -20.04
C PRO A 140 8.28 -16.53 -19.25
N SER A 141 7.14 -17.07 -18.83
CA SER A 141 7.08 -18.31 -18.09
C SER A 141 5.76 -19.05 -18.30
N THR A 142 5.77 -20.35 -18.02
CA THR A 142 4.60 -21.22 -18.03
C THR A 142 4.57 -22.06 -16.76
N THR A 143 3.49 -22.81 -16.53
CA THR A 143 3.40 -23.76 -15.42
C THR A 143 4.48 -24.85 -15.54
N PRO A 144 4.96 -25.41 -14.39
CA PRO A 144 5.94 -26.50 -14.40
C PRO A 144 5.40 -27.77 -15.05
N GLU A 145 6.28 -28.73 -15.34
CA GLU A 145 5.85 -30.11 -15.58
C GLU A 145 5.39 -30.80 -14.29
N ALA A 146 4.65 -31.91 -14.40
CA ALA A 146 4.18 -32.66 -13.24
C ALA A 146 5.34 -33.32 -12.50
N PRO A 147 5.32 -33.37 -11.15
CA PRO A 147 6.25 -34.17 -10.35
C PRO A 147 6.22 -35.65 -10.71
N GLN A 148 7.35 -36.33 -10.56
CA GLN A 148 7.52 -37.74 -10.91
C GLN A 148 7.79 -38.60 -9.68
N ASP A 149 7.74 -39.93 -9.84
CA ASP A 149 8.07 -40.93 -8.83
C ASP A 149 7.33 -40.79 -7.50
N VAL A 150 6.03 -40.42 -7.58
CA VAL A 150 5.21 -40.20 -6.39
C VAL A 150 5.00 -41.52 -5.65
N LYS A 151 5.43 -41.57 -4.38
CA LYS A 151 5.29 -42.71 -3.48
C LYS A 151 4.72 -42.29 -2.15
N ALA A 152 3.89 -43.15 -1.55
CA ALA A 152 3.33 -42.93 -0.22
C ALA A 152 3.76 -43.99 0.76
N THR A 153 3.97 -43.61 2.03
CA THR A 153 4.23 -44.50 3.15
C THR A 153 3.23 -44.24 4.26
N ALA A 154 2.55 -45.30 4.76
CA ALA A 154 1.50 -45.16 5.77
C ALA A 154 2.11 -44.89 7.16
N GLY A 155 1.44 -44.02 7.96
CA GLY A 155 1.65 -43.81 9.38
C GLY A 155 0.37 -44.01 10.19
N ASN A 156 0.35 -43.59 11.44
CA ASN A 156 -0.85 -43.59 12.27
C ASN A 156 -1.64 -42.29 12.01
N GLY A 157 -2.81 -42.42 11.37
CA GLY A 157 -3.62 -41.25 10.99
C GLY A 157 -2.96 -40.36 9.95
N GLN A 158 -1.89 -40.80 9.26
CA GLN A 158 -1.11 -40.00 8.35
C GLN A 158 -0.47 -40.81 7.22
N ALA A 159 0.03 -40.15 6.19
CA ALA A 159 0.91 -40.71 5.17
C ALA A 159 2.02 -39.73 4.81
N VAL A 160 3.23 -40.24 4.53
CA VAL A 160 4.36 -39.48 4.00
C VAL A 160 4.41 -39.68 2.49
N VAL A 161 4.30 -38.59 1.73
CA VAL A 161 4.29 -38.60 0.25
C VAL A 161 5.61 -38.03 -0.24
N SER A 162 6.42 -38.87 -0.89
CA SER A 162 7.70 -38.50 -1.52
C SER A 162 7.55 -38.46 -3.04
N PHE A 163 8.29 -37.57 -3.69
CA PHE A 163 8.26 -37.38 -5.16
C PHE A 163 9.56 -36.74 -5.64
N THR A 164 9.79 -36.79 -6.94
CA THR A 164 10.87 -36.07 -7.62
C THR A 164 10.33 -34.80 -8.24
N ALA A 165 10.99 -33.68 -7.96
CA ALA A 165 10.66 -32.39 -8.58
C ALA A 165 10.78 -32.47 -10.12
N PRO A 166 9.92 -31.80 -10.90
CA PRO A 166 10.06 -31.78 -12.34
C PRO A 166 11.36 -31.09 -12.77
N ALA A 167 12.00 -31.63 -13.81
CA ALA A 167 13.22 -31.03 -14.38
C ALA A 167 12.91 -29.70 -15.08
N ASN A 168 11.75 -29.59 -15.70
CA ASN A 168 11.29 -28.36 -16.33
C ASN A 168 10.36 -27.60 -15.37
N ASN A 169 10.85 -26.46 -14.89
CA ASN A 169 10.14 -25.58 -13.96
C ASN A 169 9.27 -24.52 -14.67
N GLY A 170 9.14 -24.59 -16.02
CA GLY A 170 8.37 -23.63 -16.81
C GLY A 170 9.00 -22.25 -16.98
N GLY A 171 10.29 -22.10 -16.66
CA GLY A 171 10.99 -20.81 -16.74
C GLY A 171 10.82 -19.91 -15.52
N SER A 172 10.15 -20.40 -14.48
CA SER A 172 10.01 -19.73 -13.18
C SER A 172 10.30 -20.73 -12.05
N ALA A 173 10.90 -20.26 -10.97
CA ALA A 173 11.26 -21.14 -9.84
C ALA A 173 10.01 -21.82 -9.26
N ILE A 174 10.12 -23.11 -8.92
CA ILE A 174 9.05 -23.83 -8.22
C ILE A 174 8.95 -23.27 -6.79
N THR A 175 7.76 -22.80 -6.43
CA THR A 175 7.46 -22.19 -5.13
C THR A 175 6.83 -23.19 -4.16
N GLY A 176 6.30 -24.31 -4.66
CA GLY A 176 5.70 -25.34 -3.80
C GLY A 176 5.10 -26.49 -4.58
N TYR A 177 4.44 -27.38 -3.84
CA TYR A 177 3.77 -28.58 -4.34
C TYR A 177 2.42 -28.77 -3.66
N GLU A 178 1.43 -29.24 -4.45
CA GLU A 178 0.08 -29.58 -4.01
C GLU A 178 -0.08 -31.10 -3.99
N VAL A 179 -0.34 -31.69 -2.82
CA VAL A 179 -0.64 -33.13 -2.69
C VAL A 179 -2.15 -33.30 -2.53
N THR A 180 -2.81 -33.91 -3.50
CA THR A 180 -4.26 -34.21 -3.43
C THR A 180 -4.47 -35.63 -2.95
N VAL A 181 -5.31 -35.80 -1.93
CA VAL A 181 -5.66 -37.08 -1.29
C VAL A 181 -6.89 -37.69 -1.94
N SER A 182 -6.85 -38.98 -2.27
CA SER A 182 -8.04 -39.71 -2.76
C SER A 182 -8.21 -41.01 -1.95
N PRO A 183 -9.41 -41.31 -1.40
CA PRO A 183 -10.64 -40.48 -1.41
C PRO A 183 -10.55 -39.28 -0.51
N GLY A 184 -11.46 -38.31 -0.70
CA GLY A 184 -11.62 -37.14 0.16
C GLY A 184 -11.27 -35.82 -0.52
N ASN A 185 -10.46 -35.82 -1.60
CA ASN A 185 -10.04 -34.63 -2.37
C ASN A 185 -9.43 -33.49 -1.52
N VAL A 186 -8.90 -33.84 -0.35
CA VAL A 186 -8.17 -32.89 0.50
C VAL A 186 -6.84 -32.58 -0.19
N VAL A 187 -6.45 -31.31 -0.24
CA VAL A 187 -5.18 -30.87 -0.79
C VAL A 187 -4.27 -30.41 0.35
N VAL A 188 -3.05 -30.92 0.36
CA VAL A 188 -2.00 -30.56 1.33
C VAL A 188 -0.82 -29.94 0.58
N TYR A 189 -0.28 -28.83 1.08
CA TYR A 189 0.82 -28.11 0.49
C TYR A 189 2.13 -28.37 1.18
N GLY A 190 3.21 -28.28 0.44
CA GLY A 190 4.56 -28.30 0.97
C GLY A 190 5.54 -27.63 0.00
N THR A 191 6.68 -27.19 0.50
CA THR A 191 7.72 -26.52 -0.30
C THR A 191 8.72 -27.48 -0.90
N ALA A 192 8.80 -28.70 -0.39
CA ALA A 192 9.73 -29.74 -0.86
C ALA A 192 9.20 -31.14 -0.55
N SER A 193 9.72 -32.16 -1.28
CA SER A 193 9.52 -33.58 -0.98
C SER A 193 10.43 -34.01 0.18
N PRO A 194 9.96 -34.85 1.13
CA PRO A 194 8.61 -35.41 1.21
C PRO A 194 7.60 -34.49 1.92
N ILE A 195 6.30 -34.71 1.65
CA ILE A 195 5.19 -34.00 2.31
C ILE A 195 4.41 -34.99 3.19
N THR A 196 4.15 -34.63 4.44
CA THR A 196 3.33 -35.44 5.36
C THR A 196 1.87 -35.00 5.30
N VAL A 197 1.01 -35.92 4.98
CA VAL A 197 -0.45 -35.74 4.96
C VAL A 197 -1.02 -36.31 6.26
N THR A 198 -1.61 -35.46 7.11
CA THR A 198 -2.22 -35.84 8.41
C THR A 198 -3.75 -35.87 8.33
N GLY A 199 -4.43 -36.32 9.40
CA GLY A 199 -5.88 -36.37 9.47
C GLY A 199 -6.51 -37.52 8.69
N LEU A 200 -5.74 -38.50 8.27
CA LEU A 200 -6.24 -39.69 7.57
C LEU A 200 -6.90 -40.68 8.53
N VAL A 201 -7.98 -41.33 8.08
CA VAL A 201 -8.69 -42.34 8.88
C VAL A 201 -7.92 -43.66 8.79
N ASN A 202 -7.53 -44.21 9.96
CA ASN A 202 -6.91 -45.53 10.02
C ASN A 202 -7.83 -46.62 9.45
N GLY A 203 -7.30 -47.51 8.65
CA GLY A 203 -8.08 -48.57 7.98
C GLY A 203 -8.64 -48.21 6.61
N THR A 204 -8.59 -46.92 6.22
CA THR A 204 -9.03 -46.45 4.90
C THR A 204 -7.82 -46.42 3.94
N SER A 205 -8.00 -46.91 2.71
CA SER A 205 -6.95 -46.88 1.67
C SER A 205 -6.93 -45.59 0.95
N TYR A 206 -5.75 -44.95 0.81
CA TYR A 206 -5.55 -43.66 0.15
C TYR A 206 -4.50 -43.76 -0.95
N THR A 207 -4.68 -42.94 -1.99
CA THR A 207 -3.67 -42.62 -3.02
C THR A 207 -3.49 -41.10 -3.08
N PHE A 208 -2.35 -40.67 -3.62
CA PHE A 208 -1.97 -39.24 -3.65
C PHE A 208 -1.50 -38.86 -5.05
N THR A 209 -1.90 -37.68 -5.52
CA THR A 209 -1.32 -37.04 -6.70
C THR A 209 -0.64 -35.75 -6.30
N VAL A 210 0.41 -35.33 -7.01
CA VAL A 210 1.19 -34.14 -6.70
C VAL A 210 1.25 -33.22 -7.92
N LYS A 211 1.08 -31.92 -7.71
CA LYS A 211 1.36 -30.86 -8.68
C LYS A 211 2.52 -30.01 -8.19
N ALA A 212 3.34 -29.50 -9.10
CA ALA A 212 4.32 -28.46 -8.83
C ALA A 212 3.71 -27.09 -9.13
N VAL A 213 4.08 -26.07 -8.35
CA VAL A 213 3.55 -24.69 -8.46
C VAL A 213 4.73 -23.72 -8.67
N ASN A 214 4.59 -22.80 -9.62
CA ASN A 214 5.49 -21.68 -9.82
C ASN A 214 4.68 -20.35 -9.98
N GLY A 215 5.36 -19.26 -10.32
CA GLY A 215 4.72 -17.96 -10.51
C GLY A 215 3.68 -17.90 -11.64
N ALA A 216 3.71 -18.84 -12.59
CA ALA A 216 2.74 -18.94 -13.69
C ALA A 216 1.54 -19.86 -13.37
N GLY A 217 1.58 -20.61 -12.25
CA GLY A 217 0.50 -21.47 -11.78
C GLY A 217 0.93 -22.91 -11.47
N SER A 218 -0.08 -23.80 -11.29
CA SER A 218 0.12 -25.21 -10.96
C SER A 218 0.24 -26.08 -12.21
N SER A 219 1.12 -27.09 -12.14
CA SER A 219 1.29 -28.12 -13.18
C SER A 219 0.04 -28.99 -13.33
N SER A 220 0.02 -29.85 -14.35
CA SER A 220 -0.84 -31.03 -14.34
C SER A 220 -0.51 -31.94 -13.15
N ALA A 221 -1.51 -32.71 -12.68
CA ALA A 221 -1.29 -33.69 -11.61
C ALA A 221 -0.35 -34.81 -12.07
N SER A 222 0.47 -35.30 -11.16
CA SER A 222 1.29 -36.49 -11.34
C SER A 222 0.41 -37.75 -11.57
N ILE A 223 1.04 -38.85 -11.96
CA ILE A 223 0.42 -40.16 -11.77
C ILE A 223 0.19 -40.39 -10.27
N PRO A 224 -0.89 -41.12 -9.87
CA PRO A 224 -1.14 -41.44 -8.48
C PRO A 224 -0.02 -42.28 -7.85
N SER A 225 0.19 -42.07 -6.55
CA SER A 225 1.10 -42.91 -5.74
C SER A 225 0.60 -44.36 -5.64
N ASN A 226 1.46 -45.25 -5.08
CA ASN A 226 0.97 -46.51 -4.53
C ASN A 226 -0.12 -46.23 -3.46
N ALA A 227 -1.09 -47.16 -3.36
CA ALA A 227 -2.09 -47.10 -2.30
C ALA A 227 -1.48 -47.44 -0.93
N VAL A 228 -1.87 -46.67 0.09
CA VAL A 228 -1.46 -46.90 1.49
C VAL A 228 -2.66 -46.88 2.42
N THR A 229 -2.61 -47.65 3.49
CA THR A 229 -3.66 -47.73 4.52
C THR A 229 -3.07 -47.33 5.84
N PRO A 230 -3.33 -46.13 6.38
CA PRO A 230 -2.89 -45.72 7.71
C PRO A 230 -3.35 -46.72 8.78
N ARG A 231 -2.53 -46.97 9.80
CA ARG A 231 -2.83 -47.92 10.89
C ARG A 231 -2.29 -47.40 12.22
N ALA A 232 -3.05 -47.60 13.30
CA ALA A 232 -2.56 -47.39 14.63
C ALA A 232 -1.47 -48.45 14.98
N PRO A 233 -0.48 -48.14 15.81
CA PRO A 233 0.50 -49.11 16.31
C PRO A 233 -0.23 -50.27 16.97
N SER A 234 0.14 -51.53 16.59
CA SER A 234 -0.43 -52.74 17.23
C SER A 234 0.12 -52.86 18.64
N ALA A 235 -0.74 -52.89 19.65
CA ALA A 235 -0.36 -53.26 21.02
C ALA A 235 -0.09 -54.76 21.07
N GLY A 236 1.13 -55.17 20.82
CA GLY A 236 1.57 -56.58 20.91
C GLY A 236 2.75 -56.69 21.89
N GLY A 237 2.51 -57.28 23.05
CA GLY A 237 3.52 -57.54 24.06
C GLY A 237 4.58 -58.53 23.60
N GLY A 238 5.84 -58.25 23.94
CA GLY A 238 7.00 -59.13 23.74
C GLY A 238 8.28 -58.42 24.11
N THR A 239 8.76 -58.66 25.30
CA THR A 239 10.05 -58.23 25.85
C THR A 239 11.22 -58.77 25.05
N THR A 240 12.00 -57.88 24.41
CA THR A 240 13.42 -58.10 24.19
C THR A 240 14.15 -56.75 24.22
N THR A 241 14.99 -56.60 25.22
CA THR A 241 15.89 -55.46 25.41
C THR A 241 16.97 -55.43 24.33
N THR A 242 16.88 -54.46 23.44
CA THR A 242 18.03 -54.00 22.64
C THR A 242 18.12 -52.48 22.85
N PRO A 243 19.32 -51.90 23.02
CA PRO A 243 19.43 -50.48 23.33
C PRO A 243 18.90 -49.67 22.15
N VAL A 244 17.79 -48.93 22.39
CA VAL A 244 17.26 -47.95 21.48
C VAL A 244 18.25 -46.80 21.44
N ILE A 245 18.94 -46.64 20.33
CA ILE A 245 19.51 -45.35 19.95
C ILE A 245 18.29 -44.48 19.62
N THR A 246 17.91 -43.61 20.55
CA THR A 246 16.97 -42.53 20.28
C THR A 246 17.66 -41.60 19.31
N GLU A 247 17.38 -41.76 18.00
CA GLU A 247 17.50 -40.64 17.08
C GLU A 247 16.54 -39.55 17.60
N PRO A 248 16.98 -38.29 17.71
CA PRO A 248 16.07 -37.22 18.09
C PRO A 248 14.95 -37.20 17.07
N VAL A 249 13.70 -37.32 17.54
CA VAL A 249 12.50 -37.04 16.77
C VAL A 249 12.73 -35.65 16.19
N ALA A 250 12.76 -35.53 14.87
CA ALA A 250 12.81 -34.21 14.21
C ALA A 250 11.65 -33.38 14.73
N ASP A 251 11.99 -32.42 15.56
CA ASP A 251 11.04 -31.47 16.12
C ASP A 251 10.53 -30.63 14.95
N ASN A 252 9.34 -30.93 14.44
CA ASN A 252 8.64 -30.16 13.39
C ASN A 252 8.11 -28.83 13.94
N GLY A 253 8.67 -28.35 15.03
CA GLY A 253 8.27 -27.12 15.66
C GLY A 253 8.62 -25.90 14.81
N PHE A 254 7.68 -24.98 14.73
CA PHE A 254 7.87 -23.68 14.12
C PHE A 254 8.50 -22.73 15.13
N ASN A 255 9.58 -22.05 14.71
CA ASN A 255 10.27 -21.11 15.58
C ASN A 255 9.54 -19.77 15.67
N ILE A 256 9.15 -19.39 16.86
CA ILE A 256 8.76 -18.02 17.21
C ILE A 256 9.94 -17.38 17.98
N TYR A 257 9.91 -16.06 18.13
CA TYR A 257 10.96 -15.36 18.88
C TYR A 257 10.31 -14.59 20.03
N VAL A 258 10.88 -14.69 21.21
CA VAL A 258 10.50 -13.87 22.36
C VAL A 258 11.72 -13.02 22.75
N ASN A 259 11.59 -11.69 22.61
CA ASN A 259 12.70 -10.74 22.74
C ASN A 259 13.94 -11.14 21.92
N GLY A 260 13.72 -11.61 20.67
CA GLY A 260 14.75 -12.03 19.73
C GLY A 260 15.38 -13.40 20.02
N LYS A 261 14.96 -14.12 21.09
CA LYS A 261 15.43 -15.48 21.41
C LYS A 261 14.50 -16.50 20.78
N ILE A 262 15.08 -17.51 20.13
CA ILE A 262 14.34 -18.56 19.44
C ILE A 262 13.63 -19.47 20.45
N GLU A 263 12.34 -19.70 20.21
CA GLU A 263 11.52 -20.68 20.91
C GLU A 263 10.81 -21.57 19.90
N ASN A 264 10.93 -22.88 20.04
CA ASN A 264 10.19 -23.84 19.24
C ASN A 264 8.79 -24.02 19.83
N ALA A 265 7.98 -22.95 19.71
CA ALA A 265 6.65 -22.86 20.33
C ALA A 265 5.53 -22.65 19.29
N GLY A 266 5.74 -23.10 18.06
CA GLY A 266 4.70 -23.04 17.03
C GLY A 266 4.61 -24.34 16.22
N THR A 267 3.49 -24.53 15.55
CA THR A 267 3.28 -25.56 14.53
C THR A 267 2.75 -24.88 13.28
N LEU A 268 3.43 -25.03 12.15
CA LEU A 268 2.99 -24.49 10.87
C LEU A 268 2.05 -25.49 10.18
N VAL A 269 0.84 -25.05 9.87
CA VAL A 269 -0.17 -25.81 9.11
C VAL A 269 -0.46 -25.08 7.81
N ASN A 270 -0.34 -25.80 6.69
CA ASN A 270 -0.68 -25.25 5.38
C ASN A 270 -1.98 -25.89 4.88
N SER A 271 -2.84 -25.07 4.28
CA SER A 271 -4.14 -25.51 3.72
C SER A 271 -4.49 -24.68 2.48
N ILE A 272 -5.57 -25.07 1.78
CA ILE A 272 -6.22 -24.20 0.79
C ILE A 272 -7.66 -23.94 1.26
N VAL A 273 -8.02 -22.67 1.23
CA VAL A 273 -9.37 -22.21 1.52
C VAL A 273 -9.83 -21.35 0.34
N ASN A 274 -10.94 -21.73 -0.31
CA ASN A 274 -11.50 -21.01 -1.45
C ASN A 274 -10.51 -20.75 -2.61
N GLY A 275 -9.55 -21.67 -2.81
CA GLY A 275 -8.54 -21.56 -3.87
C GLY A 275 -7.31 -20.72 -3.50
N GLN A 276 -7.25 -20.16 -2.28
CA GLN A 276 -6.10 -19.44 -1.76
C GLN A 276 -5.23 -20.35 -0.88
N THR A 277 -3.91 -20.21 -0.99
CA THR A 277 -2.95 -20.88 -0.10
C THR A 277 -2.96 -20.21 1.26
N VAL A 278 -3.16 -20.97 2.32
CA VAL A 278 -3.23 -20.50 3.71
C VAL A 278 -2.15 -21.16 4.53
N SER A 279 -1.29 -20.37 5.17
CA SER A 279 -0.31 -20.84 6.16
C SER A 279 -0.71 -20.36 7.55
N THR A 280 -1.03 -21.27 8.45
CA THR A 280 -1.41 -20.96 9.83
C THR A 280 -0.33 -21.45 10.79
N VAL A 281 0.18 -20.56 11.64
CA VAL A 281 1.03 -20.91 12.78
C VAL A 281 0.14 -21.04 14.01
N LEU A 282 0.03 -22.26 14.50
CA LEU A 282 -0.60 -22.56 15.80
C LEU A 282 0.44 -22.36 16.91
N VAL A 283 0.24 -21.42 17.81
CA VAL A 283 1.16 -21.14 18.91
C VAL A 283 0.92 -22.10 20.08
N ASP A 284 1.98 -22.70 20.60
CA ASP A 284 1.93 -23.60 21.77
C ASP A 284 1.81 -22.78 23.05
N ALA A 285 0.67 -22.96 23.73
CA ALA A 285 0.34 -22.20 24.95
C ALA A 285 1.33 -22.44 26.08
N GLN A 286 1.73 -23.72 26.30
CA GLN A 286 2.60 -24.07 27.43
C GLN A 286 4.00 -23.48 27.21
N LYS A 287 4.58 -23.68 26.04
CA LYS A 287 5.93 -23.18 25.72
C LYS A 287 5.98 -21.64 25.73
N LEU A 288 4.95 -20.99 25.19
CA LEU A 288 4.86 -19.52 25.25
C LEU A 288 4.77 -19.03 26.70
N ASP A 289 3.97 -19.68 27.55
CA ASP A 289 3.81 -19.33 28.97
C ASP A 289 5.11 -19.49 29.76
N GLU A 290 5.79 -20.62 29.60
CA GLU A 290 7.09 -20.89 30.24
C GLU A 290 8.10 -19.78 29.88
N ARG A 291 8.10 -19.36 28.62
CA ARG A 291 9.00 -18.31 28.16
C ARG A 291 8.60 -16.92 28.69
N LEU A 292 7.32 -16.56 28.59
CA LEU A 292 6.81 -15.27 29.06
C LEU A 292 6.98 -15.10 30.58
N ALA A 293 6.94 -16.21 31.36
CA ALA A 293 7.20 -16.15 32.80
C ALA A 293 8.62 -15.65 33.13
N ALA A 294 9.59 -15.92 32.27
CA ALA A 294 10.97 -15.47 32.43
C ALA A 294 11.22 -14.04 31.93
N GLU A 295 10.28 -13.45 31.18
CA GLU A 295 10.41 -12.12 30.58
C GLU A 295 9.65 -11.06 31.41
N GLY A 296 10.11 -9.80 31.34
CA GLY A 296 9.45 -8.65 31.98
C GLY A 296 8.22 -8.14 31.24
N GLN A 297 7.75 -6.96 31.61
CA GLN A 297 6.72 -6.21 30.88
C GLN A 297 7.26 -5.78 29.50
N GLY A 298 6.36 -5.69 28.51
CA GLY A 298 6.70 -5.21 27.17
C GLY A 298 7.44 -6.22 26.30
N ALA A 299 7.36 -7.55 26.62
CA ALA A 299 7.97 -8.59 25.80
C ALA A 299 7.47 -8.54 24.35
N VAL A 300 8.39 -8.68 23.38
CA VAL A 300 8.08 -8.75 21.95
C VAL A 300 8.05 -10.19 21.51
N ILE A 301 6.90 -10.65 21.02
CA ILE A 301 6.68 -11.98 20.47
C ILE A 301 6.63 -11.87 18.95
N THR A 302 7.66 -12.36 18.25
CA THR A 302 7.73 -12.32 16.79
C THR A 302 7.37 -13.70 16.22
N ILE A 303 6.36 -13.74 15.34
CA ILE A 303 5.89 -14.93 14.63
C ILE A 303 6.19 -14.72 13.13
N PRO A 304 7.31 -15.25 12.59
CA PRO A 304 7.72 -15.00 11.22
C PRO A 304 7.18 -16.08 10.28
N VAL A 305 6.13 -15.79 9.51
CA VAL A 305 5.62 -16.68 8.45
C VAL A 305 6.12 -16.20 7.10
N THR A 306 7.29 -16.66 6.69
CA THR A 306 7.96 -16.23 5.43
C THR A 306 7.58 -17.08 4.22
N THR A 307 6.47 -17.83 4.31
CA THR A 307 5.92 -18.60 3.18
C THR A 307 5.32 -17.66 2.14
N SER A 308 5.30 -18.11 0.87
CA SER A 308 4.67 -17.38 -0.24
C SER A 308 3.16 -17.65 -0.33
N SER A 309 2.48 -17.83 0.80
CA SER A 309 1.05 -18.09 0.84
C SER A 309 0.23 -16.82 0.63
N ASP A 310 -0.94 -16.93 0.00
CA ASP A 310 -1.87 -15.83 -0.24
C ASP A 310 -2.43 -15.28 1.09
N VAL A 311 -2.55 -16.17 2.08
CA VAL A 311 -3.04 -15.86 3.42
C VAL A 311 -2.08 -16.45 4.45
N VAL A 312 -1.63 -15.64 5.39
CA VAL A 312 -0.85 -16.09 6.54
C VAL A 312 -1.59 -15.75 7.83
N ILE A 313 -1.66 -16.71 8.77
CA ILE A 313 -2.41 -16.59 10.01
C ILE A 313 -1.51 -16.99 11.19
N ALA A 314 -1.53 -16.19 12.26
CA ALA A 314 -1.08 -16.61 13.58
C ALA A 314 -2.31 -16.90 14.44
N GLU A 315 -2.42 -18.13 14.98
CA GLU A 315 -3.53 -18.55 15.83
C GLU A 315 -3.02 -18.75 17.27
N LEU A 316 -3.66 -18.04 18.20
CA LEU A 316 -3.44 -18.13 19.65
C LEU A 316 -4.77 -18.45 20.34
N THR A 317 -4.74 -18.81 21.64
CA THR A 317 -5.98 -18.88 22.43
C THR A 317 -6.29 -17.53 23.08
N GLY A 318 -7.55 -17.28 23.43
CA GLY A 318 -7.93 -16.09 24.19
C GLY A 318 -7.18 -15.98 25.52
N GLN A 319 -6.88 -17.12 26.17
CA GLN A 319 -6.09 -17.16 27.41
C GLN A 319 -4.65 -16.68 27.20
N MET A 320 -4.00 -17.04 26.05
CA MET A 320 -2.70 -16.47 25.69
C MET A 320 -2.77 -14.96 25.53
N ILE A 321 -3.77 -14.49 24.81
CA ILE A 321 -3.97 -13.02 24.60
C ILE A 321 -4.12 -12.33 25.95
N LYS A 322 -4.92 -12.89 26.89
CA LYS A 322 -5.07 -12.32 28.22
C LYS A 322 -3.77 -12.18 28.98
N LYS A 323 -2.90 -13.18 28.91
CA LYS A 323 -1.55 -13.12 29.50
C LYS A 323 -0.65 -12.10 28.83
N LEU A 324 -0.71 -11.98 27.50
CA LEU A 324 0.02 -10.98 26.74
C LEU A 324 -0.43 -9.56 27.09
N GLU A 325 -1.74 -9.32 27.27
CA GLU A 325 -2.27 -8.05 27.77
C GLU A 325 -1.72 -7.68 29.15
N GLN A 326 -1.76 -8.64 30.08
CA GLN A 326 -1.24 -8.45 31.45
C GLN A 326 0.27 -8.12 31.47
N LYS A 327 1.01 -8.66 30.52
CA LYS A 327 2.45 -8.42 30.33
C LYS A 327 2.72 -7.18 29.47
N GLN A 328 1.69 -6.47 28.97
CA GLN A 328 1.82 -5.37 28.00
C GLN A 328 2.69 -5.77 26.80
N ALA A 329 2.60 -7.02 26.40
CA ALA A 329 3.41 -7.59 25.33
C ALA A 329 3.01 -7.06 23.96
N ILE A 330 3.94 -7.18 23.00
CA ILE A 330 3.76 -6.76 21.61
C ILE A 330 3.84 -8.02 20.74
N LEU A 331 2.82 -8.25 19.92
CA LEU A 331 2.82 -9.26 18.89
C LEU A 331 3.34 -8.67 17.59
N GLU A 332 4.45 -9.20 17.07
CA GLU A 332 4.95 -8.93 15.72
C GLU A 332 4.65 -10.14 14.84
N PHE A 333 3.67 -9.99 13.96
CA PHE A 333 3.36 -11.00 12.96
C PHE A 333 3.98 -10.62 11.63
N LYS A 334 4.88 -11.46 11.10
CA LYS A 334 5.68 -11.18 9.89
C LYS A 334 5.31 -12.12 8.76
N SER A 335 4.96 -11.56 7.62
CA SER A 335 4.86 -12.27 6.34
C SER A 335 6.03 -11.90 5.42
N ALA A 336 6.08 -12.50 4.24
CA ALA A 336 7.06 -12.12 3.21
C ALA A 336 6.93 -10.66 2.76
N GLY A 337 5.69 -10.11 2.74
CA GLY A 337 5.38 -8.77 2.25
C GLY A 337 5.10 -7.73 3.32
N ALA A 338 4.90 -8.11 4.58
CA ALA A 338 4.54 -7.16 5.62
C ALA A 338 4.88 -7.64 7.03
N THR A 339 4.98 -6.68 7.95
CA THR A 339 5.01 -6.93 9.41
C THR A 339 3.86 -6.20 10.06
N TYR A 340 3.10 -6.89 10.89
CA TYR A 340 2.01 -6.35 11.68
C TYR A 340 2.43 -6.30 13.15
N THR A 341 2.58 -5.12 13.71
CA THR A 341 3.00 -4.89 15.10
C THR A 341 1.79 -4.52 15.93
N LEU A 342 1.25 -5.47 16.70
CA LEU A 342 0.03 -5.34 17.49
C LEU A 342 0.34 -5.41 18.99
N PRO A 343 0.31 -4.28 19.74
CA PRO A 343 0.34 -4.33 21.19
C PRO A 343 -0.88 -5.07 21.73
N ALA A 344 -0.69 -6.10 22.57
CA ALA A 344 -1.76 -6.95 23.07
C ALA A 344 -2.86 -6.15 23.81
N VAL A 345 -2.48 -5.07 24.50
CA VAL A 345 -3.42 -4.16 25.18
C VAL A 345 -4.46 -3.48 24.25
N GLN A 346 -4.26 -3.55 22.91
CA GLN A 346 -5.22 -3.03 21.93
C GLN A 346 -6.35 -4.02 21.61
N ILE A 347 -6.25 -5.28 22.09
CA ILE A 347 -7.20 -6.34 21.73
C ILE A 347 -8.44 -6.30 22.62
N ASP A 348 -8.28 -6.15 23.94
CA ASP A 348 -9.36 -6.17 24.94
C ASP A 348 -10.15 -7.51 24.90
N ILE A 349 -9.42 -8.62 25.18
CA ILE A 349 -9.97 -9.97 25.02
C ILE A 349 -11.17 -10.22 25.93
N ASP A 350 -11.28 -9.55 27.08
CA ASP A 350 -12.44 -9.68 27.97
C ASP A 350 -13.70 -9.09 27.30
N ALA A 351 -13.58 -7.93 26.67
CA ALA A 351 -14.69 -7.31 25.95
C ALA A 351 -15.10 -8.14 24.72
N LEU A 352 -14.15 -8.81 24.05
CA LEU A 352 -14.43 -9.72 22.94
C LEU A 352 -15.10 -11.01 23.42
N SER A 353 -14.60 -11.65 24.49
CA SER A 353 -15.16 -12.89 25.02
C SER A 353 -16.59 -12.69 25.52
N ALA A 354 -16.89 -11.55 26.13
CA ALA A 354 -18.23 -11.21 26.58
C ALA A 354 -19.28 -11.18 25.46
N GLN A 355 -18.87 -10.94 24.21
CA GLN A 355 -19.77 -10.94 23.05
C GLN A 355 -20.17 -12.37 22.62
N PHE A 356 -19.39 -13.41 22.98
CA PHE A 356 -19.75 -14.81 22.73
C PHE A 356 -20.66 -15.38 23.80
N GLY A 357 -20.77 -14.74 25.00
CA GLY A 357 -21.57 -15.16 26.12
C GLY A 357 -20.78 -15.29 27.44
N THR A 358 -21.45 -15.35 28.56
CA THR A 358 -20.81 -15.30 29.88
C THR A 358 -20.15 -16.61 30.34
N GLU A 359 -20.33 -17.73 29.63
CA GLU A 359 -19.80 -19.04 30.00
C GLU A 359 -18.67 -19.55 29.09
N VAL A 360 -18.16 -18.72 28.17
CA VAL A 360 -17.09 -19.13 27.24
C VAL A 360 -15.74 -19.03 27.93
N ALA A 361 -15.01 -20.15 27.97
CA ALA A 361 -13.67 -20.16 28.51
C ALA A 361 -12.69 -19.53 27.48
N LEU A 362 -11.75 -18.71 27.94
CA LEU A 362 -10.78 -18.05 27.06
C LEU A 362 -9.88 -19.05 26.29
N ASP A 363 -9.67 -20.25 26.80
CA ASP A 363 -8.93 -21.31 26.12
C ASP A 363 -9.68 -21.88 24.90
N ASP A 364 -11.02 -21.77 24.88
CA ASP A 364 -11.85 -22.24 23.78
C ASP A 364 -12.00 -21.20 22.66
N ILE A 365 -11.58 -19.95 22.90
CA ILE A 365 -11.58 -18.87 21.91
C ILE A 365 -10.29 -18.95 21.10
N LYS A 366 -10.44 -19.10 19.78
CA LYS A 366 -9.35 -18.94 18.82
C LYS A 366 -9.18 -17.49 18.48
N PHE A 367 -7.99 -16.97 18.68
CA PHE A 367 -7.63 -15.62 18.30
C PHE A 367 -6.69 -15.66 17.11
N GLN A 368 -7.06 -14.99 16.04
CA GLN A 368 -6.33 -15.04 14.77
C GLN A 368 -5.87 -13.66 14.36
N ILE A 369 -4.60 -13.56 13.93
CA ILE A 369 -4.02 -12.40 13.26
C ILE A 369 -3.70 -12.84 11.84
N GLU A 370 -4.28 -12.17 10.85
CA GLU A 370 -4.15 -12.50 9.44
C GLU A 370 -3.51 -11.35 8.65
N ILE A 371 -2.61 -11.72 7.72
CA ILE A 371 -2.15 -10.87 6.62
C ILE A 371 -2.45 -11.62 5.33
N SER A 372 -3.20 -11.02 4.42
CA SER A 372 -3.62 -11.69 3.20
C SER A 372 -3.68 -10.75 1.99
N ALA A 373 -3.59 -11.34 0.80
CA ALA A 373 -4.00 -10.65 -0.43
C ALA A 373 -5.53 -10.50 -0.45
N PRO A 374 -6.08 -9.33 -0.79
CA PRO A 374 -7.52 -9.16 -0.85
C PRO A 374 -8.14 -9.95 -2.01
N ALA A 375 -9.42 -10.31 -1.88
CA ALA A 375 -10.18 -10.97 -2.94
C ALA A 375 -10.20 -10.14 -4.23
N ALA A 376 -10.30 -10.80 -5.40
CA ALA A 376 -10.27 -10.14 -6.72
C ALA A 376 -11.31 -9.01 -6.88
N ALA A 377 -12.48 -9.14 -6.24
CA ALA A 377 -13.49 -8.08 -6.23
C ALA A 377 -12.98 -6.81 -5.53
N MET A 378 -12.27 -6.96 -4.40
CA MET A 378 -11.68 -5.84 -3.67
C MET A 378 -10.51 -5.21 -4.44
N VAL A 379 -9.66 -6.01 -5.09
CA VAL A 379 -8.61 -5.50 -5.99
C VAL A 379 -9.22 -4.64 -7.09
N SER A 380 -10.30 -5.12 -7.75
CA SER A 380 -11.03 -4.33 -8.76
C SER A 380 -11.62 -3.02 -8.19
N THR A 381 -12.05 -3.02 -6.93
CA THR A 381 -12.54 -1.80 -6.26
C THR A 381 -11.38 -0.81 -6.03
N VAL A 382 -10.22 -1.30 -5.59
CA VAL A 382 -9.01 -0.48 -5.41
C VAL A 382 -8.55 0.12 -6.75
N ASP A 383 -8.53 -0.66 -7.83
CA ASP A 383 -8.14 -0.18 -9.16
C ASP A 383 -9.09 0.91 -9.70
N LYS A 384 -10.41 0.74 -9.50
CA LYS A 384 -11.40 1.75 -9.86
C LYS A 384 -11.24 3.02 -9.03
N ALA A 385 -10.98 2.89 -7.74
CA ALA A 385 -10.72 4.02 -6.86
C ALA A 385 -9.44 4.76 -7.28
N ALA A 386 -8.39 4.05 -7.69
CA ALA A 386 -7.15 4.63 -8.21
C ALA A 386 -7.41 5.45 -9.49
N ALA A 387 -8.14 4.88 -10.43
CA ALA A 387 -8.50 5.58 -11.67
C ALA A 387 -9.36 6.83 -11.42
N ALA A 388 -10.33 6.75 -10.51
CA ALA A 388 -11.21 7.87 -10.17
C ALA A 388 -10.47 8.96 -9.37
N GLY A 389 -9.57 8.58 -8.46
CA GLY A 389 -8.81 9.48 -7.59
C GLY A 389 -7.52 10.02 -8.21
N GLY A 390 -7.12 9.58 -9.40
CA GLY A 390 -5.91 10.05 -10.11
C GLY A 390 -4.60 9.67 -9.42
N PHE A 391 -4.56 8.55 -8.69
CA PHE A 391 -3.35 8.04 -8.04
C PHE A 391 -2.93 6.68 -8.61
N THR A 392 -1.67 6.32 -8.41
CA THR A 392 -1.13 5.02 -8.81
C THR A 392 -0.74 4.19 -7.60
N LEU A 393 -0.94 2.87 -7.69
CA LEU A 393 -0.52 1.94 -6.64
C LEU A 393 1.00 1.72 -6.73
N SER A 394 1.68 1.89 -5.61
CA SER A 394 3.13 1.67 -5.49
C SER A 394 3.47 0.30 -4.88
N ALA A 395 2.50 -0.38 -4.26
CA ALA A 395 2.59 -1.75 -3.78
C ALA A 395 1.21 -2.43 -3.91
N PRO A 396 1.17 -3.76 -4.04
CA PRO A 396 -0.09 -4.51 -4.01
C PRO A 396 -0.88 -4.24 -2.71
N PRO A 397 -2.22 -4.19 -2.77
CA PRO A 397 -3.04 -4.04 -1.58
C PRO A 397 -2.93 -5.28 -0.68
N LEU A 398 -2.96 -5.06 0.64
CA LEU A 398 -2.92 -6.10 1.66
C LEU A 398 -4.02 -5.93 2.70
N ASN A 399 -4.65 -7.03 3.08
CA ASN A 399 -5.58 -7.10 4.21
C ASN A 399 -4.81 -7.36 5.50
N PHE A 400 -5.27 -6.72 6.57
CA PHE A 400 -4.89 -7.00 7.94
C PHE A 400 -6.16 -7.24 8.75
N VAL A 401 -6.31 -8.45 9.27
CA VAL A 401 -7.49 -8.86 10.03
C VAL A 401 -7.06 -9.36 11.40
N VAL A 402 -7.80 -9.01 12.41
CA VAL A 402 -7.71 -9.53 13.78
C VAL A 402 -9.08 -9.99 14.20
N GLN A 403 -9.24 -11.24 14.57
CA GLN A 403 -10.53 -11.79 14.95
C GLN A 403 -10.43 -12.79 16.09
N ALA A 404 -11.50 -12.86 16.88
CA ALA A 404 -11.73 -13.92 17.82
C ALA A 404 -12.82 -14.85 17.28
N GLN A 405 -12.65 -16.16 17.39
CA GLN A 405 -13.60 -17.16 16.93
C GLN A 405 -13.95 -18.14 18.05
N TYR A 406 -15.25 -18.42 18.22
CA TYR A 406 -15.76 -19.47 19.06
C TYR A 406 -16.88 -20.23 18.33
N GLY A 407 -16.68 -21.56 18.13
CA GLY A 407 -17.55 -22.34 17.26
C GLY A 407 -17.59 -21.77 15.84
N ASP A 408 -18.79 -21.54 15.32
CA ASP A 408 -19.01 -20.94 13.99
C ASP A 408 -19.10 -19.40 14.01
N THR A 409 -18.98 -18.77 15.17
CA THR A 409 -19.07 -17.32 15.32
C THR A 409 -17.68 -16.69 15.35
N ALA A 410 -17.46 -15.72 14.47
CA ALA A 410 -16.25 -14.89 14.47
C ALA A 410 -16.60 -13.44 14.76
N ILE A 411 -15.78 -12.77 15.58
CA ILE A 411 -15.91 -11.35 15.94
C ILE A 411 -14.60 -10.67 15.57
N GLU A 412 -14.67 -9.72 14.66
CA GLU A 412 -13.51 -8.98 14.17
C GLU A 412 -13.20 -7.78 15.08
N VAL A 413 -11.90 -7.56 15.36
CA VAL A 413 -11.40 -6.34 15.98
C VAL A 413 -11.19 -5.31 14.90
N THR A 414 -12.16 -4.46 14.67
CA THR A 414 -12.14 -3.48 13.58
C THR A 414 -11.52 -2.14 13.97
N GLN A 415 -11.40 -1.85 15.27
CA GLN A 415 -10.95 -0.55 15.79
C GLN A 415 -10.03 -0.70 17.00
N PHE A 416 -9.02 0.15 17.12
CA PHE A 416 -8.03 0.19 18.20
C PHE A 416 -8.09 1.52 18.97
N LYS A 417 -7.68 1.48 20.22
CA LYS A 417 -7.61 2.66 21.12
C LYS A 417 -6.39 3.55 20.84
N ALA A 418 -5.34 2.98 20.21
CA ALA A 418 -4.12 3.69 19.80
C ALA A 418 -3.64 3.18 18.43
N TYR A 419 -2.77 3.97 17.78
CA TYR A 419 -2.24 3.61 16.46
C TYR A 419 -1.46 2.29 16.52
N VAL A 420 -1.79 1.41 15.60
CA VAL A 420 -1.13 0.12 15.37
C VAL A 420 -0.33 0.21 14.07
N GLU A 421 0.91 -0.26 14.09
CA GLU A 421 1.84 -0.14 12.96
C GLU A 421 1.80 -1.36 12.05
N ARG A 422 1.85 -1.10 10.75
CA ARG A 422 2.04 -2.08 9.67
C ARG A 422 3.20 -1.63 8.81
N LEU A 423 4.23 -2.47 8.70
CA LEU A 423 5.31 -2.26 7.75
C LEU A 423 4.97 -3.04 6.48
N ILE A 424 4.72 -2.37 5.38
CA ILE A 424 4.44 -2.97 4.08
C ILE A 424 5.68 -2.85 3.23
N ALA A 425 6.24 -3.97 2.78
CA ALA A 425 7.42 -4.00 1.94
C ALA A 425 7.12 -3.31 0.58
N LEU A 426 7.99 -2.40 0.17
CA LEU A 426 7.90 -1.83 -1.17
C LEU A 426 8.57 -2.79 -2.16
N PRO A 427 7.97 -3.04 -3.33
CA PRO A 427 8.56 -3.87 -4.37
C PRO A 427 9.93 -3.36 -4.80
N ASP A 428 10.81 -4.28 -5.19
CA ASP A 428 12.13 -3.91 -5.71
C ASP A 428 11.99 -3.01 -6.94
N GLY A 429 12.79 -1.93 -6.98
CA GLY A 429 12.76 -0.93 -8.06
C GLY A 429 11.74 0.20 -7.88
N VAL A 430 10.90 0.18 -6.88
CA VAL A 430 10.04 1.33 -6.54
C VAL A 430 10.90 2.46 -5.95
N ASP A 431 10.80 3.65 -6.55
CA ASP A 431 11.46 4.84 -6.03
C ASP A 431 10.78 5.27 -4.70
N PRO A 432 11.49 5.26 -3.56
CA PRO A 432 10.92 5.63 -2.27
C PRO A 432 10.43 7.09 -2.21
N ASN A 433 10.94 7.97 -3.09
CA ASN A 433 10.48 9.35 -3.19
C ASN A 433 9.14 9.48 -3.94
N ARG A 434 8.69 8.42 -4.61
CA ARG A 434 7.39 8.34 -5.27
C ARG A 434 6.35 7.60 -4.41
N ILE A 435 6.51 7.63 -3.10
CA ILE A 435 5.52 7.16 -2.13
C ILE A 435 4.91 8.38 -1.48
N THR A 436 3.63 8.62 -1.74
CA THR A 436 2.92 9.78 -1.16
C THR A 436 2.32 9.42 0.19
N THR A 437 1.53 8.35 0.23
CA THR A 437 0.83 7.93 1.45
C THR A 437 0.31 6.49 1.34
N GLY A 438 -0.14 5.94 2.46
CA GLY A 438 -1.03 4.80 2.50
C GLY A 438 -2.48 5.25 2.44
N ILE A 439 -3.33 4.39 1.91
CA ILE A 439 -4.78 4.57 1.88
C ILE A 439 -5.49 3.30 2.33
N VAL A 440 -6.69 3.47 2.87
CA VAL A 440 -7.72 2.43 2.96
C VAL A 440 -8.73 2.67 1.86
N VAL A 441 -9.09 1.61 1.15
CA VAL A 441 -10.25 1.62 0.25
C VAL A 441 -11.33 0.78 0.89
N GLU A 442 -12.47 1.40 1.17
CA GLU A 442 -13.63 0.72 1.74
C GLU A 442 -14.35 -0.10 0.66
N PRO A 443 -15.19 -1.09 1.01
CA PRO A 443 -15.89 -1.92 0.03
C PRO A 443 -16.79 -1.15 -0.96
N ASP A 444 -17.25 0.03 -0.59
CA ASP A 444 -18.03 0.95 -1.45
C ASP A 444 -17.16 1.79 -2.41
N GLY A 445 -15.84 1.65 -2.34
CA GLY A 445 -14.86 2.39 -3.14
C GLY A 445 -14.42 3.73 -2.53
N THR A 446 -14.92 4.09 -1.35
CA THR A 446 -14.47 5.29 -0.64
C THR A 446 -13.00 5.17 -0.26
N VAL A 447 -12.23 6.24 -0.51
CA VAL A 447 -10.79 6.29 -0.23
C VAL A 447 -10.53 7.15 1.02
N ARG A 448 -9.72 6.63 1.92
CA ARG A 448 -9.29 7.34 3.12
C ARG A 448 -7.77 7.28 3.25
N HIS A 449 -7.14 8.46 3.43
CA HIS A 449 -5.73 8.56 3.81
C HIS A 449 -5.47 7.84 5.14
N VAL A 450 -4.31 7.21 5.27
CA VAL A 450 -3.77 6.73 6.54
C VAL A 450 -2.34 7.22 6.74
N PRO A 451 -1.99 7.67 7.95
CA PRO A 451 -0.65 8.13 8.27
C PRO A 451 0.42 7.14 7.82
N THR A 452 1.36 7.61 7.02
CA THR A 452 2.36 6.76 6.37
C THR A 452 3.68 7.50 6.18
N ARG A 453 4.79 6.81 6.49
CA ARG A 453 6.15 7.25 6.19
C ARG A 453 6.95 6.13 5.55
N VAL A 454 7.95 6.46 4.76
CA VAL A 454 8.90 5.48 4.22
C VAL A 454 10.05 5.29 5.22
N VAL A 455 10.38 4.04 5.50
CA VAL A 455 11.49 3.65 6.37
C VAL A 455 12.39 2.65 5.65
N THR A 456 13.68 2.65 6.01
CA THR A 456 14.66 1.70 5.47
C THR A 456 15.07 0.73 6.58
N ILE A 457 14.91 -0.57 6.33
CA ILE A 457 15.33 -1.65 7.23
C ILE A 457 16.15 -2.64 6.41
N ASP A 458 17.37 -2.94 6.82
CA ASP A 458 18.29 -3.87 6.14
C ASP A 458 18.40 -3.60 4.62
N GLN A 459 18.56 -2.32 4.24
CA GLN A 459 18.68 -1.81 2.87
C GLN A 459 17.43 -2.02 1.99
N LYS A 460 16.28 -2.39 2.57
CA LYS A 460 14.98 -2.46 1.91
C LYS A 460 14.08 -1.33 2.37
N TYR A 461 13.23 -0.86 1.46
CA TYR A 461 12.25 0.17 1.77
C TYR A 461 10.91 -0.43 2.18
N TYR A 462 10.31 0.17 3.20
CA TYR A 462 8.99 -0.19 3.71
C TYR A 462 8.14 1.07 3.85
N ALA A 463 6.85 0.92 3.62
CA ALA A 463 5.87 1.90 4.06
C ALA A 463 5.42 1.54 5.49
N SER A 464 5.76 2.38 6.46
CA SER A 464 5.25 2.30 7.83
C SER A 464 3.90 3.00 7.89
N VAL A 465 2.84 2.21 7.94
CA VAL A 465 1.44 2.66 7.98
C VAL A 465 0.95 2.56 9.41
N LYS A 466 0.44 3.66 9.96
CA LYS A 466 -0.14 3.72 11.30
C LYS A 466 -1.64 3.97 11.20
N SER A 467 -2.45 3.07 11.76
CA SER A 467 -3.91 3.18 11.70
C SER A 467 -4.58 2.70 12.99
N LEU A 468 -5.74 3.28 13.27
CA LEU A 468 -6.64 2.88 14.37
C LEU A 468 -7.63 1.78 13.94
N THR A 469 -7.58 1.32 12.69
CA THR A 469 -8.50 0.30 12.16
C THR A 469 -7.76 -0.86 11.53
N ASN A 470 -8.43 -2.00 11.37
CA ASN A 470 -8.07 -3.06 10.44
C ASN A 470 -8.85 -2.87 9.14
N SER A 471 -8.19 -3.12 8.00
CA SER A 471 -8.78 -2.95 6.67
C SER A 471 -7.85 -3.45 5.57
N THR A 472 -8.22 -3.20 4.30
CA THR A 472 -7.36 -3.33 3.13
C THR A 472 -6.54 -2.05 2.94
N TYR A 473 -5.21 -2.17 3.00
CA TYR A 473 -4.28 -1.05 2.84
C TYR A 473 -3.59 -1.11 1.49
N SER A 474 -3.45 0.05 0.86
CA SER A 474 -2.68 0.24 -0.37
C SER A 474 -1.70 1.38 -0.21
N ILE A 475 -0.52 1.27 -0.85
CA ILE A 475 0.48 2.33 -0.87
C ILE A 475 0.42 3.02 -2.22
N VAL A 476 0.36 4.36 -2.22
CA VAL A 476 0.09 5.13 -3.43
C VAL A 476 1.07 6.26 -3.68
N TRP A 477 1.21 6.61 -4.96
CA TRP A 477 1.80 7.84 -5.44
C TRP A 477 0.71 8.72 -6.04
N HIS A 478 0.52 9.90 -5.46
CA HIS A 478 -0.51 10.88 -5.83
C HIS A 478 0.11 12.28 -5.78
N PRO A 479 0.84 12.70 -6.82
CA PRO A 479 1.41 14.04 -6.89
C PRO A 479 0.30 15.07 -7.13
N LEU A 480 0.28 16.12 -6.31
CA LEU A 480 -0.67 17.23 -6.45
C LEU A 480 0.05 18.55 -6.22
N GLU A 481 -0.19 19.50 -7.12
CA GLU A 481 0.28 20.88 -7.01
C GLU A 481 -0.89 21.85 -7.21
N PHE A 482 -0.97 22.85 -6.35
CA PHE A 482 -1.97 23.92 -6.48
C PHE A 482 -1.37 25.13 -7.19
N LYS A 483 -2.09 25.67 -8.17
CA LYS A 483 -1.59 26.73 -9.07
C LYS A 483 -1.30 28.06 -8.37
N ASP A 484 -2.06 28.37 -7.33
CA ASP A 484 -1.95 29.61 -6.54
C ASP A 484 -0.94 29.52 -5.40
N MET A 485 -0.22 28.40 -5.30
CA MET A 485 0.80 28.23 -4.27
C MET A 485 2.20 28.67 -4.73
N THR A 486 2.40 28.98 -6.01
CA THR A 486 3.72 29.35 -6.56
C THR A 486 4.30 30.56 -5.83
N GLY A 487 5.44 30.37 -5.16
CA GLY A 487 6.12 31.41 -4.37
C GLY A 487 5.50 31.71 -3.00
N HIS A 488 4.44 31.01 -2.60
CA HIS A 488 3.86 31.13 -1.28
C HIS A 488 4.70 30.36 -0.24
N TRP A 489 4.88 30.89 0.96
CA TRP A 489 5.69 30.29 2.03
C TRP A 489 5.29 28.85 2.39
N ALA A 490 4.01 28.50 2.22
CA ALA A 490 3.47 27.19 2.53
C ALA A 490 3.38 26.26 1.30
N GLN A 491 3.97 26.59 0.16
CA GLN A 491 3.83 25.84 -1.09
C GLN A 491 4.14 24.34 -0.90
N GLU A 492 5.29 24.01 -0.35
CA GLU A 492 5.70 22.62 -0.13
C GLU A 492 4.77 21.89 0.86
N ILE A 493 4.37 22.58 1.92
CA ILE A 493 3.46 22.05 2.94
C ILE A 493 2.11 21.70 2.32
N VAL A 494 1.51 22.65 1.62
CA VAL A 494 0.17 22.52 1.03
C VAL A 494 0.16 21.46 -0.07
N ASN A 495 1.15 21.45 -0.97
CA ASN A 495 1.26 20.43 -2.01
C ASN A 495 1.48 19.03 -1.41
N ASN A 496 2.32 18.89 -0.37
CA ASN A 496 2.50 17.63 0.33
C ASN A 496 1.22 17.13 1.00
N MET A 497 0.50 18.02 1.71
CA MET A 497 -0.75 17.66 2.39
C MET A 497 -1.89 17.36 1.40
N GLY A 498 -1.94 18.06 0.26
CA GLY A 498 -2.86 17.77 -0.84
C GLY A 498 -2.56 16.43 -1.51
N SER A 499 -1.29 16.18 -1.82
CA SER A 499 -0.84 14.89 -2.36
C SER A 499 -1.21 13.72 -1.44
N ARG A 500 -1.16 13.92 -0.11
CA ARG A 500 -1.60 12.92 0.89
C ARG A 500 -3.11 12.81 1.04
N MET A 501 -3.91 13.54 0.26
CA MET A 501 -5.39 13.56 0.34
C MET A 501 -5.91 14.06 1.71
N ILE A 502 -5.13 14.87 2.42
CA ILE A 502 -5.51 15.44 3.72
C ILE A 502 -6.25 16.76 3.54
N ILE A 503 -5.82 17.57 2.57
CA ILE A 503 -6.47 18.84 2.22
C ILE A 503 -6.96 18.83 0.78
N ASP A 504 -8.07 19.51 0.54
CA ASP A 504 -8.67 19.68 -0.79
C ASP A 504 -8.51 21.11 -1.27
N GLY A 505 -8.42 21.27 -2.59
CA GLY A 505 -8.52 22.59 -3.24
C GLY A 505 -9.96 23.11 -3.26
N MET A 506 -10.08 24.39 -3.62
CA MET A 506 -11.37 25.10 -3.78
C MET A 506 -11.93 24.98 -5.22
N GLY A 507 -11.40 24.03 -6.00
CA GLY A 507 -11.72 23.86 -7.42
C GLY A 507 -10.72 24.52 -8.36
N ASN A 508 -10.74 24.15 -9.64
CA ASN A 508 -9.87 24.67 -10.70
C ASN A 508 -8.34 24.57 -10.41
N GLY A 509 -7.92 23.69 -9.49
CA GLY A 509 -6.54 23.54 -9.06
C GLY A 509 -6.03 24.67 -8.15
N MET A 510 -6.93 25.39 -7.46
CA MET A 510 -6.63 26.48 -6.54
C MET A 510 -6.81 26.01 -5.09
N PHE A 511 -5.98 26.52 -4.18
CA PHE A 511 -6.06 26.23 -2.74
C PHE A 511 -6.58 27.42 -1.92
N THR A 512 -6.37 28.65 -2.37
CA THR A 512 -6.67 29.91 -1.67
C THR A 512 -6.01 30.00 -0.29
N PRO A 513 -4.64 30.03 -0.22
CA PRO A 513 -3.88 29.84 1.02
C PRO A 513 -4.17 30.86 2.13
N ASP A 514 -4.42 32.12 1.78
CA ASP A 514 -4.63 33.23 2.70
C ASP A 514 -6.10 33.44 3.13
N ALA A 515 -7.02 32.62 2.60
CA ALA A 515 -8.42 32.66 3.03
C ALA A 515 -8.55 32.10 4.45
N ASP A 516 -9.39 32.77 5.26
CA ASP A 516 -9.76 32.26 6.58
C ASP A 516 -10.50 30.92 6.44
N ILE A 517 -10.25 29.98 7.34
CA ILE A 517 -10.85 28.64 7.34
C ILE A 517 -12.02 28.58 8.33
N THR A 518 -13.03 27.77 7.99
CA THR A 518 -14.15 27.51 8.89
C THR A 518 -13.83 26.39 9.90
N ARG A 519 -14.64 26.31 10.97
CA ARG A 519 -14.52 25.28 11.99
C ARG A 519 -14.74 23.87 11.42
N ALA A 520 -15.70 23.72 10.52
CA ALA A 520 -15.98 22.44 9.85
C ALA A 520 -14.84 22.01 8.92
N GLU A 521 -14.28 22.92 8.13
CA GLU A 521 -13.12 22.63 7.28
C GLU A 521 -11.92 22.17 8.10
N PHE A 522 -11.64 22.84 9.23
CA PHE A 522 -10.53 22.42 10.10
C PHE A 522 -10.78 21.04 10.72
N ALA A 523 -12.00 20.78 11.21
CA ALA A 523 -12.37 19.45 11.73
C ALA A 523 -12.16 18.36 10.66
N ALA A 524 -12.59 18.60 9.42
CA ALA A 524 -12.44 17.67 8.30
C ALA A 524 -10.95 17.41 7.96
N ILE A 525 -10.12 18.46 7.92
CA ILE A 525 -8.67 18.32 7.67
C ILE A 525 -8.01 17.52 8.80
N LEU A 526 -8.38 17.76 10.05
CA LEU A 526 -7.81 17.05 11.20
C LEU A 526 -8.20 15.56 11.19
N VAL A 527 -9.48 15.25 10.93
CA VAL A 527 -9.99 13.87 10.82
C VAL A 527 -9.26 13.11 9.70
N ARG A 528 -9.12 13.73 8.52
CA ARG A 528 -8.39 13.15 7.38
C ARG A 528 -6.91 12.98 7.71
N GLY A 529 -6.25 14.00 8.25
CA GLY A 529 -4.84 13.95 8.60
C GLY A 529 -4.49 12.84 9.59
N LEU A 530 -5.36 12.62 10.57
CA LEU A 530 -5.24 11.54 11.55
C LEU A 530 -5.66 10.17 10.99
N GLY A 531 -6.17 10.10 9.76
CA GLY A 531 -6.60 8.86 9.12
C GLY A 531 -7.78 8.18 9.82
N LEU A 532 -8.69 8.94 10.43
CA LEU A 532 -9.83 8.40 11.16
C LEU A 532 -10.90 7.88 10.20
N LYS A 533 -11.51 6.74 10.54
CA LYS A 533 -12.68 6.23 9.83
C LYS A 533 -13.87 7.13 10.14
N LEU A 534 -14.61 7.52 9.10
CA LEU A 534 -15.77 8.39 9.28
C LEU A 534 -16.89 7.66 10.02
N GLU A 535 -17.46 8.32 11.02
CA GLU A 535 -18.63 7.89 11.78
C GLU A 535 -19.90 8.54 11.19
N ASN A 536 -21.01 7.82 11.26
CA ASN A 536 -22.32 8.28 10.78
C ASN A 536 -23.39 8.03 11.84
N SER A 537 -23.05 8.20 13.11
CA SER A 537 -23.93 7.93 14.27
C SER A 537 -24.79 9.12 14.69
N GLY A 538 -24.59 10.27 14.04
CA GLY A 538 -25.23 11.54 14.36
C GLY A 538 -24.43 12.37 15.38
N ALA A 539 -24.10 13.62 15.01
CA ALA A 539 -23.48 14.55 15.95
C ALA A 539 -24.55 15.13 16.90
N PRO A 540 -24.20 15.40 18.17
CA PRO A 540 -25.16 15.97 19.13
C PRO A 540 -25.38 17.48 18.93
N PHE A 541 -25.04 18.03 17.79
CA PHE A 541 -25.10 19.47 17.51
C PHE A 541 -26.36 19.85 16.76
N THR A 542 -27.05 20.90 17.22
CA THR A 542 -28.33 21.33 16.68
C THR A 542 -28.24 21.95 15.28
N ASP A 543 -27.05 22.37 14.88
CA ASP A 543 -26.76 23.07 13.64
C ASP A 543 -25.91 22.23 12.65
N VAL A 544 -25.82 20.90 12.87
CA VAL A 544 -25.17 19.94 11.97
C VAL A 544 -26.20 18.92 11.53
N THR A 545 -26.49 18.84 10.24
CA THR A 545 -27.46 17.92 9.66
C THR A 545 -26.77 16.86 8.81
N ALA A 546 -27.35 15.67 8.68
CA ALA A 546 -26.77 14.57 7.92
C ALA A 546 -26.53 14.88 6.43
N SER A 547 -27.20 15.91 5.88
CA SER A 547 -27.01 16.39 4.50
C SER A 547 -25.80 17.30 4.32
N ASP A 548 -25.21 17.80 5.40
CA ASP A 548 -24.06 18.70 5.33
C ASP A 548 -22.82 17.91 4.94
N TRP A 549 -22.02 18.46 4.01
CA TRP A 549 -20.82 17.80 3.51
C TRP A 549 -19.78 17.50 4.61
N TYR A 550 -19.82 18.25 5.71
CA TYR A 550 -18.94 18.12 6.86
C TYR A 550 -19.51 17.22 7.98
N SER A 551 -20.76 16.76 7.88
CA SER A 551 -21.46 16.06 8.97
C SER A 551 -20.63 14.90 9.53
N SER A 552 -20.28 13.93 8.70
CA SER A 552 -19.49 12.77 9.12
C SER A 552 -18.12 13.13 9.71
N ALA A 553 -17.48 14.19 9.20
CA ALA A 553 -16.20 14.66 9.74
C ALA A 553 -16.36 15.32 11.13
N VAL A 554 -17.42 16.09 11.33
CA VAL A 554 -17.76 16.71 12.63
C VAL A 554 -18.17 15.64 13.64
N GLU A 555 -18.96 14.66 13.25
CA GLU A 555 -19.33 13.50 14.07
C GLU A 555 -18.10 12.72 14.52
N THR A 556 -17.21 12.38 13.57
CA THR A 556 -15.94 11.69 13.84
C THR A 556 -15.06 12.50 14.79
N ALA A 557 -14.88 13.80 14.52
CA ALA A 557 -14.06 14.66 15.37
C ALA A 557 -14.63 14.73 16.80
N TYR A 558 -15.95 14.72 16.96
CA TYR A 558 -16.61 14.67 18.27
C TYR A 558 -16.42 13.31 18.96
N ALA A 559 -16.64 12.21 18.27
CA ALA A 559 -16.47 10.84 18.79
C ALA A 559 -15.04 10.60 19.33
N TYR A 560 -14.03 11.16 18.64
CA TYR A 560 -12.63 11.10 19.07
C TYR A 560 -12.22 12.23 20.03
N ASN A 561 -13.17 12.99 20.59
CA ASN A 561 -12.93 14.11 21.48
C ASN A 561 -11.98 15.20 20.93
N LEU A 562 -11.92 15.38 19.61
CA LEU A 562 -11.11 16.41 18.96
C LEU A 562 -11.78 17.80 19.03
N ILE A 563 -13.11 17.81 19.05
CA ILE A 563 -13.92 19.04 19.12
C ILE A 563 -14.90 19.00 20.29
N ASN A 564 -15.37 20.18 20.67
CA ASN A 564 -16.54 20.39 21.52
C ASN A 564 -17.48 21.36 20.82
N GLY A 565 -18.78 21.30 21.14
CA GLY A 565 -19.75 22.33 20.81
C GLY A 565 -19.70 23.51 21.78
N PHE A 566 -20.60 24.45 21.55
CA PHE A 566 -20.87 25.57 22.44
C PHE A 566 -21.95 25.20 23.49
N GLU A 567 -22.09 26.01 24.52
CA GLU A 567 -23.05 25.79 25.60
C GLU A 567 -24.50 25.77 25.13
N ASP A 568 -24.81 26.39 23.99
CA ASP A 568 -26.12 26.40 23.34
C ASP A 568 -26.44 25.12 22.53
N GLY A 569 -25.55 24.14 22.57
CA GLY A 569 -25.67 22.88 21.83
C GLY A 569 -25.31 22.98 20.35
N SER A 570 -24.78 24.12 19.87
CA SER A 570 -24.32 24.31 18.49
C SER A 570 -22.84 23.96 18.32
N PHE A 571 -22.42 23.65 17.09
CA PHE A 571 -21.02 23.54 16.69
C PHE A 571 -20.51 24.78 15.96
N ARG A 572 -21.40 25.51 15.29
CA ARG A 572 -21.11 26.66 14.43
C ARG A 572 -20.14 26.32 13.30
N PRO A 573 -20.50 25.36 12.42
CA PRO A 573 -19.60 24.76 11.45
C PRO A 573 -19.04 25.75 10.44
N LEU A 574 -19.81 26.76 10.05
CA LEU A 574 -19.47 27.76 9.03
C LEU A 574 -18.79 29.02 9.60
N ASP A 575 -18.69 29.14 10.94
CA ASP A 575 -17.95 30.23 11.56
C ASP A 575 -16.45 30.06 11.30
N ARG A 576 -15.74 31.17 11.09
CA ARG A 576 -14.29 31.20 11.02
C ARG A 576 -13.68 30.79 12.36
N ILE A 577 -12.62 30.01 12.33
CA ILE A 577 -11.96 29.52 13.54
C ILE A 577 -10.86 30.47 13.98
N THR A 578 -10.80 30.80 15.29
CA THR A 578 -9.70 31.58 15.86
C THR A 578 -8.47 30.69 16.13
N ARG A 579 -7.29 31.31 16.28
CA ARG A 579 -6.04 30.58 16.55
C ARG A 579 -6.10 29.83 17.88
N GLU A 580 -6.68 30.39 18.94
CA GLU A 580 -6.83 29.68 20.22
C GLU A 580 -7.78 28.48 20.13
N GLN A 581 -8.84 28.58 19.30
CA GLN A 581 -9.73 27.46 19.02
C GLN A 581 -9.00 26.37 18.23
N ALA A 582 -8.21 26.76 17.21
CA ALA A 582 -7.39 25.82 16.45
C ALA A 582 -6.34 25.11 17.34
N MET A 583 -5.63 25.86 18.19
CA MET A 583 -4.69 25.31 19.17
C MET A 583 -5.37 24.30 20.11
N THR A 584 -6.62 24.55 20.50
CA THR A 584 -7.37 23.64 21.35
C THR A 584 -7.69 22.31 20.65
N MET A 585 -8.05 22.34 19.39
CA MET A 585 -8.27 21.14 18.59
C MET A 585 -6.95 20.36 18.37
N ILE A 586 -5.85 21.07 18.10
CA ILE A 586 -4.51 20.48 17.99
C ILE A 586 -4.08 19.81 19.30
N ALA A 587 -4.23 20.47 20.45
CA ALA A 587 -3.86 19.90 21.74
C ALA A 587 -4.65 18.62 22.09
N LYS A 588 -5.91 18.55 21.67
CA LYS A 588 -6.72 17.31 21.77
C LYS A 588 -6.20 16.22 20.84
N ALA A 589 -5.81 16.56 19.61
CA ALA A 589 -5.23 15.61 18.68
C ALA A 589 -3.85 15.10 19.18
N MET A 590 -3.06 15.92 19.87
CA MET A 590 -1.82 15.51 20.52
C MET A 590 -2.03 14.40 21.58
N LYS A 591 -3.17 14.38 22.26
CA LYS A 591 -3.53 13.27 23.17
C LYS A 591 -3.81 11.98 22.41
N LEU A 592 -4.57 12.05 21.33
CA LEU A 592 -4.86 10.87 20.49
C LEU A 592 -3.60 10.26 19.89
N THR A 593 -2.63 11.10 19.52
CA THR A 593 -1.35 10.64 18.94
C THR A 593 -0.29 10.29 20.00
N ALA A 594 -0.61 10.39 21.29
CA ALA A 594 0.30 10.24 22.42
C ALA A 594 1.51 11.24 22.40
N LEU A 595 1.44 12.28 21.57
CA LEU A 595 2.48 13.31 21.52
C LEU A 595 2.48 14.14 22.83
N LYS A 596 1.31 14.39 23.41
CA LYS A 596 1.19 15.13 24.67
C LYS A 596 1.97 14.47 25.81
N ASP A 597 1.99 13.14 25.89
CA ASP A 597 2.65 12.37 26.95
C ASP A 597 4.19 12.42 26.86
N GLN A 598 4.72 12.89 25.71
CA GLN A 598 6.15 13.03 25.47
C GLN A 598 6.69 14.42 25.81
N LEU A 599 5.79 15.39 26.09
CA LEU A 599 6.19 16.76 26.40
C LEU A 599 6.60 16.89 27.89
N PRO A 600 7.63 17.68 28.18
CA PRO A 600 7.99 18.02 29.56
C PRO A 600 6.84 18.80 30.23
N ALA A 601 6.68 18.63 31.53
CA ALA A 601 5.68 19.37 32.28
C ALA A 601 6.19 20.79 32.58
N LYS A 602 5.75 21.78 31.80
CA LYS A 602 6.03 23.21 32.03
C LYS A 602 4.75 23.98 32.35
N ALA A 603 4.89 25.06 33.09
CA ALA A 603 3.76 25.93 33.39
C ALA A 603 3.33 26.72 32.15
N ALA A 604 2.02 26.80 31.88
CA ALA A 604 1.50 27.55 30.74
C ALA A 604 1.94 29.02 30.73
N ALA A 605 2.03 29.67 31.89
CA ALA A 605 2.50 31.04 32.02
C ALA A 605 3.97 31.22 31.58
N GLU A 606 4.83 30.22 31.79
CA GLU A 606 6.21 30.23 31.31
C GLU A 606 6.28 30.15 29.77
N LEU A 607 5.52 29.25 29.18
CA LEU A 607 5.50 29.03 27.74
C LEU A 607 4.88 30.19 26.94
N LEU A 608 3.92 30.91 27.56
CA LEU A 608 3.24 32.03 26.93
C LEU A 608 3.98 33.38 27.21
N SER A 609 4.88 33.45 28.20
CA SER A 609 5.57 34.69 28.60
C SER A 609 6.32 35.43 27.48
N PRO A 610 6.82 34.77 26.39
CA PRO A 610 7.47 35.52 25.31
C PRO A 610 6.50 36.39 24.48
N PHE A 611 5.18 36.14 24.57
CA PHE A 611 4.17 36.84 23.75
C PHE A 611 3.55 38.00 24.52
N THR A 612 3.63 39.21 23.96
CA THR A 612 3.09 40.45 24.57
C THR A 612 1.57 40.45 24.68
N ASP A 613 0.89 39.59 23.92
CA ASP A 613 -0.55 39.43 23.88
C ASP A 613 -1.05 38.11 24.52
N ALA A 614 -0.20 37.52 25.39
CA ALA A 614 -0.55 36.30 26.13
C ALA A 614 -1.81 36.43 26.98
N ASP A 615 -2.04 37.65 27.55
CA ASP A 615 -3.24 37.94 28.34
C ASP A 615 -4.55 37.93 27.52
N ASN A 616 -4.46 37.97 26.19
CA ASN A 616 -5.62 37.84 25.30
C ASN A 616 -6.01 36.39 25.04
N VAL A 617 -5.25 35.38 25.54
CA VAL A 617 -5.62 34.00 25.48
C VAL A 617 -6.74 33.73 26.48
N SER A 618 -7.86 33.20 26.00
CA SER A 618 -9.00 32.86 26.85
C SER A 618 -8.61 31.81 27.91
N ALA A 619 -9.15 31.90 29.11
CA ALA A 619 -8.82 31.01 30.22
C ALA A 619 -8.97 29.52 29.89
N TRP A 620 -10.00 29.16 29.09
CA TRP A 620 -10.25 27.80 28.64
C TRP A 620 -9.21 27.30 27.62
N ALA A 621 -8.49 28.18 26.93
CA ALA A 621 -7.50 27.84 25.89
C ALA A 621 -6.05 27.87 26.40
N LEU A 622 -5.77 28.40 27.59
CA LEU A 622 -4.41 28.60 28.12
C LEU A 622 -3.53 27.35 28.06
N SER A 623 -4.05 26.22 28.58
CA SER A 623 -3.29 24.95 28.55
C SER A 623 -3.05 24.45 27.13
N SER A 624 -4.05 24.53 26.28
CA SER A 624 -3.97 24.07 24.89
C SER A 624 -3.03 24.90 24.04
N ALA A 625 -3.02 26.23 24.26
CA ALA A 625 -2.09 27.14 23.60
C ALA A 625 -0.65 26.84 24.02
N ALA A 626 -0.41 26.69 25.34
CA ALA A 626 0.89 26.33 25.88
C ALA A 626 1.41 24.99 25.33
N ASP A 627 0.57 23.94 25.34
CA ASP A 627 0.89 22.62 24.78
C ASP A 627 1.27 22.68 23.30
N SER A 628 0.52 23.43 22.50
CA SER A 628 0.77 23.57 21.06
C SER A 628 2.06 24.31 20.74
N ILE A 629 2.43 25.27 21.60
CA ILE A 629 3.71 26.01 21.52
C ILE A 629 4.87 25.14 21.98
N GLU A 630 4.73 24.46 23.12
CA GLU A 630 5.77 23.56 23.65
C GLU A 630 6.11 22.44 22.67
N ALA A 631 5.10 21.86 22.03
CA ALA A 631 5.29 20.88 20.98
C ALA A 631 5.94 21.44 19.70
N GLY A 632 6.03 22.77 19.54
CA GLY A 632 6.52 23.39 18.31
C GLY A 632 5.55 23.30 17.12
N ILE A 633 4.29 22.92 17.35
CA ILE A 633 3.28 22.86 16.31
C ILE A 633 2.83 24.26 15.90
N VAL A 634 2.65 25.12 16.89
CA VAL A 634 2.27 26.52 16.71
C VAL A 634 3.42 27.41 17.17
N SER A 635 3.74 28.43 16.40
CA SER A 635 4.61 29.54 16.77
C SER A 635 3.82 30.84 16.79
N GLY A 636 4.39 31.90 17.33
CA GLY A 636 3.80 33.24 17.17
C GLY A 636 3.67 33.64 15.70
N ARG A 637 2.78 34.57 15.38
CA ARG A 637 2.76 35.22 14.05
C ARG A 637 4.02 36.02 13.78
N ASN A 638 4.65 36.45 14.86
CA ASN A 638 6.02 37.00 14.90
C ASN A 638 6.66 36.64 16.25
N ALA A 639 7.88 37.10 16.49
CA ALA A 639 8.62 36.77 17.71
C ALA A 639 7.93 37.23 19.01
N ALA A 640 6.99 38.20 18.95
CA ALA A 640 6.38 38.83 20.10
C ALA A 640 4.88 38.68 20.24
N THR A 641 4.18 38.19 19.19
CA THR A 641 2.71 38.08 19.19
C THR A 641 2.22 36.73 18.83
N LEU A 642 1.28 36.16 19.59
CA LEU A 642 0.59 34.91 19.36
C LEU A 642 -0.66 35.09 18.50
N ALA A 643 -1.35 36.24 18.66
CA ALA A 643 -2.61 36.59 18.03
C ALA A 643 -3.75 35.58 18.26
N PRO A 644 -4.11 35.23 19.53
CA PRO A 644 -5.01 34.14 19.83
C PRO A 644 -6.44 34.33 19.28
N GLN A 645 -6.90 35.58 19.23
CA GLN A 645 -8.25 35.94 18.76
C GLN A 645 -8.33 36.16 17.23
N ALA A 646 -7.19 36.17 16.53
CA ALA A 646 -7.19 36.31 15.09
C ALA A 646 -7.63 34.99 14.42
N TYR A 647 -8.26 35.10 13.25
CA TYR A 647 -8.62 33.94 12.46
C TYR A 647 -7.38 33.28 11.86
N VAL A 648 -7.44 31.97 11.65
CA VAL A 648 -6.39 31.19 10.98
C VAL A 648 -6.70 31.02 9.52
N THR A 649 -5.64 31.09 8.69
CA THR A 649 -5.77 30.84 7.25
C THR A 649 -5.68 29.36 6.93
N ARG A 650 -6.12 28.99 5.72
CA ARG A 650 -6.03 27.63 5.19
C ARG A 650 -4.57 27.11 5.18
N ALA A 651 -3.62 27.97 4.80
CA ALA A 651 -2.18 27.65 4.82
C ALA A 651 -1.63 27.43 6.23
N GLU A 652 -2.03 28.28 7.19
CA GLU A 652 -1.63 28.11 8.61
C GLU A 652 -2.13 26.75 9.16
N VAL A 653 -3.36 26.37 8.86
CA VAL A 653 -3.94 25.08 9.27
C VAL A 653 -3.18 23.91 8.65
N ALA A 654 -2.89 23.96 7.34
CA ALA A 654 -2.11 22.91 6.68
C ALA A 654 -0.74 22.72 7.39
N ALA A 655 -0.08 23.83 7.77
CA ALA A 655 1.19 23.79 8.49
C ALA A 655 1.05 23.22 9.91
N MET A 656 0.00 23.59 10.65
CA MET A 656 -0.26 23.06 12.00
C MET A 656 -0.48 21.55 11.95
N VAL A 657 -1.33 21.07 11.04
CA VAL A 657 -1.64 19.64 10.92
C VAL A 657 -0.42 18.86 10.44
N GLN A 658 0.34 19.35 9.46
CA GLN A 658 1.56 18.69 9.02
C GLN A 658 2.57 18.53 10.19
N ARG A 659 2.83 19.59 10.96
CA ARG A 659 3.73 19.52 12.11
C ARG A 659 3.25 18.54 13.18
N LEU A 660 1.95 18.54 13.48
CA LEU A 660 1.36 17.56 14.39
C LEU A 660 1.67 16.14 13.93
N LEU A 661 1.44 15.83 12.66
CA LEU A 661 1.66 14.50 12.11
C LEU A 661 3.14 14.10 12.10
N GLN A 662 4.04 15.02 11.75
CA GLN A 662 5.49 14.80 11.77
C GLN A 662 6.01 14.55 13.19
N LEU A 663 5.66 15.41 14.15
CA LEU A 663 6.11 15.31 15.55
C LEU A 663 5.51 14.08 16.25
N SER A 664 4.37 13.61 15.80
CA SER A 664 3.75 12.35 16.24
C SER A 664 4.32 11.11 15.53
N ASN A 665 5.33 11.24 14.66
CA ASN A 665 5.88 10.16 13.83
C ASN A 665 4.82 9.44 12.98
N LEU A 666 3.83 10.16 12.50
CA LEU A 666 2.75 9.63 11.64
C LEU A 666 3.06 9.79 10.16
N ILE A 667 3.81 10.83 9.76
CA ILE A 667 4.24 11.07 8.36
C ILE A 667 5.70 11.45 8.27
#